data_870a5bd52d777635009e1ac6142790bc
#
_entry.id   870a5bd52d777635009e1ac6142790bc
#
_cell.length_a   1.000
_cell.length_b   1.000
_cell.length_c   1.000
_cell.angle_alpha   90.00
_cell.angle_beta   90.00
_cell.angle_gamma   90.00
#
_symmetry.space_group_name_H-M   'P 1'
#
loop_
_entity.id
_entity.type
_entity.pdbx_description
1 polymer ?
#
loop_
_entity_poly.entity_id
_entity_poly.type
_entity_poly.pdbx_seq_one_letter_code
_entity_poly.pdbx_strand_id
1 'polypeptide(L)'
;MFQRFLLCVLSVLVLTAPVWSQSAQMTGRITDPSGAVVPDANVSVIASETGVRRRASSNQEGYYTVPLLQPGRYEVIVQKTGFKAINRQGIELAVGEVSRLDFILELGNTSEVIEVTASGPLLETENTTMGQVVGTRQVSSLPLLGRNPYALAALVPGVRASLGVNQLPVDQISTASASINGLRANQNEYLLDGAPNTASAQNQPVVHANPDMVQEFKVETNSYSAEYGRAAGGVYNVVTKGGTNELHGTAYEFFRDTKLNANDFFANRAGRERAPFRFNQFGGTVGGPVFIPKFYDGRNRTFFFASVELVRFSQGVAFTGTLPTPSQKAGDFSNTRNAAGALTLVYDPASLTAISGGGFRRSVFTNNIIPRARFNAVAANIASFLPDPNTQGSGFVNANNWARTDSNKIDKNTYSIRLDHNFNENNKLMGRYSYDETPWLRAPGYGPDNPGSPGAAPQVFTRRNTSFEYNKILSPTFLSQSRASYARLSNFREPLAANFQWESLGFPNGITAAMRLRGGFPSINITGFSRSASIPNVLIGGLLGSQSAIAFGMDQYALQQNFTRTLTRHTVKFGGEYRMMRFATTQFTDQAAVFNFTPNFTQGANPSRPTGNTGVALASFLLGLPGGATVTPSPALALQNIYYGAYLQDAWKVSPKLTL
;
A
#
# COMPACT_ATOMS: atom_id res chain seq x y z
N MET A 1 -14.08 -0.72 25.65
CA MET A 1 -13.25 -1.69 24.92
C MET A 1 -11.76 -1.39 25.07
N PHE A 2 -11.31 -0.15 24.91
CA PHE A 2 -9.92 0.29 25.06
C PHE A 2 -9.32 0.04 26.47
N GLN A 3 -10.07 0.30 27.54
CA GLN A 3 -9.64 0.02 28.91
C GLN A 3 -9.44 -1.47 29.23
N ARG A 4 -10.26 -2.35 28.68
CA ARG A 4 -10.09 -3.82 28.83
C ARG A 4 -8.88 -4.34 28.03
N PHE A 5 -8.60 -3.72 26.89
CA PHE A 5 -7.39 -3.99 26.10
C PHE A 5 -6.13 -3.52 26.83
N LEU A 6 -6.15 -2.34 27.41
CA LEU A 6 -5.04 -1.80 28.21
C LEU A 6 -4.75 -2.67 29.44
N LEU A 7 -5.80 -3.16 30.13
CA LEU A 7 -5.67 -4.09 31.26
C LEU A 7 -5.15 -5.47 30.85
N CYS A 8 -5.55 -6.00 29.69
CA CYS A 8 -4.97 -7.23 29.14
C CYS A 8 -3.52 -7.04 28.72
N VAL A 9 -3.15 -5.91 28.13
CA VAL A 9 -1.76 -5.59 27.80
C VAL A 9 -0.92 -5.40 29.05
N LEU A 10 -1.45 -4.75 30.11
CA LEU A 10 -0.78 -4.61 31.39
C LEU A 10 -0.62 -5.96 32.12
N SER A 11 -1.64 -6.85 32.07
CA SER A 11 -1.55 -8.17 32.70
C SER A 11 -0.61 -9.15 31.94
N VAL A 12 -0.47 -8.98 30.63
CA VAL A 12 0.51 -9.73 29.81
C VAL A 12 1.94 -9.22 30.05
N LEU A 13 2.11 -7.92 30.35
CA LEU A 13 3.40 -7.34 30.73
C LEU A 13 3.93 -7.83 32.08
N VAL A 14 3.07 -8.34 32.96
CA VAL A 14 3.44 -8.90 34.29
C VAL A 14 3.89 -10.37 34.19
N LEU A 15 3.52 -11.09 33.14
CA LEU A 15 4.02 -12.45 32.85
C LEU A 15 5.31 -12.34 31.99
N THR A 16 6.38 -11.82 32.58
CA THR A 16 7.68 -11.59 31.95
C THR A 16 8.39 -12.89 31.59
N ALA A 17 7.99 -13.53 30.52
CA ALA A 17 8.87 -14.43 29.78
C ALA A 17 9.65 -13.61 28.75
N PRO A 18 10.95 -13.84 28.57
CA PRO A 18 11.88 -13.02 27.79
C PRO A 18 11.83 -13.27 26.27
N VAL A 19 12.38 -12.37 25.45
CA VAL A 19 11.94 -12.06 24.08
C VAL A 19 12.97 -11.51 23.06
N TRP A 20 12.83 -11.58 21.70
CA TRP A 20 13.88 -11.39 20.66
C TRP A 20 13.61 -10.58 19.38
N SER A 21 14.73 -10.09 18.68
CA SER A 21 14.76 -9.17 17.55
C SER A 21 15.46 -9.70 16.29
N GLN A 22 15.11 -9.13 15.13
CA GLN A 22 15.82 -9.22 13.86
C GLN A 22 17.16 -8.45 13.95
N SER A 23 18.10 -9.03 14.63
CA SER A 23 19.43 -8.49 14.84
C SER A 23 20.44 -9.31 14.07
N ALA A 24 21.53 -8.66 13.65
CA ALA A 24 22.72 -9.34 13.24
C ALA A 24 23.39 -10.04 14.43
N GLN A 25 24.21 -10.98 14.13
CA GLN A 25 25.01 -11.73 15.10
C GLN A 25 26.47 -11.79 14.63
N MET A 26 27.38 -11.68 15.54
CA MET A 26 28.81 -11.89 15.26
C MET A 26 29.27 -13.16 15.97
N THR A 27 29.96 -14.04 15.28
CA THR A 27 30.52 -15.29 15.82
C THR A 27 31.95 -15.45 15.32
N GLY A 28 32.73 -16.30 15.96
CA GLY A 28 34.07 -16.62 15.49
C GLY A 28 34.82 -17.53 16.44
N ARG A 29 36.06 -17.82 16.09
CA ARG A 29 36.97 -18.63 16.90
C ARG A 29 38.24 -17.85 17.23
N ILE A 30 38.71 -17.99 18.42
CA ILE A 30 39.93 -17.34 18.89
C ILE A 30 41.00 -18.42 19.12
N THR A 31 42.13 -18.25 18.44
CA THR A 31 43.28 -19.16 18.49
C THR A 31 44.57 -18.37 18.72
N ASP A 32 45.62 -19.04 19.07
CA ASP A 32 46.99 -18.52 19.01
C ASP A 32 47.63 -18.82 17.63
N PRO A 33 48.87 -18.33 17.35
CA PRO A 33 49.58 -18.61 16.08
C PRO A 33 49.87 -20.09 15.84
N SER A 34 49.88 -20.94 16.86
CA SER A 34 50.05 -22.38 16.74
C SER A 34 48.74 -23.12 16.35
N GLY A 35 47.62 -22.41 16.38
CA GLY A 35 46.27 -22.96 16.16
C GLY A 35 45.63 -23.49 17.42
N ALA A 36 46.28 -23.38 18.61
CA ALA A 36 45.67 -23.75 19.87
C ALA A 36 44.55 -22.76 20.24
N VAL A 37 43.48 -23.26 20.85
CA VAL A 37 42.31 -22.46 21.23
C VAL A 37 42.64 -21.56 22.43
N VAL A 38 42.07 -20.36 22.44
CA VAL A 38 42.18 -19.41 23.56
C VAL A 38 40.84 -19.30 24.24
N PRO A 39 40.57 -20.02 25.34
CA PRO A 39 39.33 -19.90 26.12
C PRO A 39 39.34 -18.62 26.98
N ASP A 40 38.13 -18.20 27.40
CA ASP A 40 37.88 -17.03 28.27
C ASP A 40 38.54 -15.72 27.77
N ALA A 41 38.70 -15.56 26.46
CA ALA A 41 39.07 -14.29 25.88
C ALA A 41 37.85 -13.34 25.82
N ASN A 42 38.03 -12.12 26.28
CA ASN A 42 36.99 -11.10 26.29
C ASN A 42 36.82 -10.48 24.90
N VAL A 43 35.65 -10.56 24.34
CA VAL A 43 35.26 -9.92 23.08
C VAL A 43 34.29 -8.78 23.37
N SER A 44 34.70 -7.57 23.07
CA SER A 44 33.87 -6.36 23.19
C SER A 44 33.51 -5.86 21.79
N VAL A 45 32.23 -5.82 21.47
CA VAL A 45 31.70 -5.28 20.20
C VAL A 45 31.02 -3.95 20.49
N ILE A 46 31.47 -2.89 19.85
CA ILE A 46 31.04 -1.51 20.06
C ILE A 46 30.42 -0.97 18.79
N ALA A 47 29.18 -0.52 18.85
CA ALA A 47 28.52 0.13 17.72
C ALA A 47 29.11 1.54 17.53
N SER A 48 29.71 1.81 16.38
CA SER A 48 30.46 3.05 16.13
C SER A 48 29.59 4.32 16.26
N GLU A 49 28.33 4.24 15.83
CA GLU A 49 27.43 5.40 15.80
C GLU A 49 26.70 5.67 17.13
N THR A 50 26.51 4.64 17.95
CA THR A 50 25.73 4.74 19.20
C THR A 50 26.58 4.57 20.46
N GLY A 51 27.82 4.09 20.33
CA GLY A 51 28.69 3.77 21.46
C GLY A 51 28.19 2.58 22.32
N VAL A 52 27.12 1.93 21.90
CA VAL A 52 26.55 0.78 22.64
C VAL A 52 27.51 -0.38 22.56
N ARG A 53 27.88 -0.91 23.73
CA ARG A 53 28.82 -2.02 23.87
C ARG A 53 28.09 -3.32 24.17
N ARG A 54 28.58 -4.41 23.57
CA ARG A 54 28.20 -5.79 23.87
C ARG A 54 29.45 -6.60 24.21
N ARG A 55 29.37 -7.48 25.18
CA ARG A 55 30.48 -8.33 25.61
C ARG A 55 30.12 -9.80 25.53
N ALA A 56 31.10 -10.60 25.15
CA ALA A 56 31.06 -12.06 25.21
C ALA A 56 32.43 -12.58 25.59
N SER A 57 32.50 -13.85 25.99
CA SER A 57 33.77 -14.55 26.22
C SER A 57 33.85 -15.79 25.35
N SER A 58 35.03 -16.17 24.91
CA SER A 58 35.24 -17.44 24.21
C SER A 58 35.05 -18.63 25.14
N ASN A 59 34.46 -19.71 24.62
CA ASN A 59 34.26 -20.96 25.36
C ASN A 59 35.51 -21.84 25.37
N GLN A 60 35.42 -23.05 25.90
CA GLN A 60 36.56 -24.01 26.03
C GLN A 60 37.13 -24.41 24.66
N GLU A 61 36.36 -24.36 23.59
CA GLU A 61 36.77 -24.62 22.20
C GLU A 61 37.20 -23.35 21.44
N GLY A 62 37.28 -22.21 22.15
CA GLY A 62 37.68 -20.92 21.60
C GLY A 62 36.58 -20.18 20.82
N TYR A 63 35.37 -20.69 20.75
CA TYR A 63 34.27 -20.01 20.04
C TYR A 63 33.63 -18.93 20.89
N TYR A 64 33.27 -17.82 20.25
CA TYR A 64 32.51 -16.75 20.85
C TYR A 64 31.29 -16.39 19.99
N THR A 65 30.28 -15.82 20.61
CA THR A 65 29.09 -15.32 19.92
C THR A 65 28.61 -14.04 20.60
N VAL A 66 28.41 -12.98 19.81
CA VAL A 66 27.84 -11.69 20.22
C VAL A 66 26.55 -11.48 19.43
N PRO A 67 25.41 -11.71 20.03
CA PRO A 67 24.12 -11.57 19.41
C PRO A 67 23.52 -10.18 19.59
N LEU A 68 22.33 -9.96 19.00
CA LEU A 68 21.51 -8.75 19.14
C LEU A 68 22.22 -7.46 18.68
N LEU A 69 23.03 -7.58 17.64
CA LEU A 69 23.66 -6.44 16.99
C LEU A 69 22.68 -5.83 15.97
N GLN A 70 22.55 -4.52 15.97
CA GLN A 70 21.76 -3.84 14.94
C GLN A 70 22.54 -3.74 13.64
N PRO A 71 21.88 -3.63 12.48
CA PRO A 71 22.58 -3.26 11.26
C PRO A 71 23.37 -1.96 11.42
N GLY A 72 24.62 -1.95 10.99
CA GLY A 72 25.48 -0.77 11.11
C GLY A 72 26.95 -1.12 11.24
N ARG A 73 27.78 -0.12 11.62
CA ARG A 73 29.23 -0.25 11.73
C ARG A 73 29.66 -0.53 13.16
N TYR A 74 30.68 -1.40 13.27
CA TYR A 74 31.18 -1.90 14.55
C TYR A 74 32.69 -1.89 14.62
N GLU A 75 33.16 -1.77 15.86
CA GLU A 75 34.51 -2.00 16.32
C GLU A 75 34.51 -3.22 17.25
N VAL A 76 35.49 -4.13 17.07
CA VAL A 76 35.64 -5.33 17.89
C VAL A 76 37.00 -5.33 18.54
N ILE A 77 36.98 -5.42 19.88
CA ILE A 77 38.18 -5.49 20.70
C ILE A 77 38.23 -6.87 21.37
N VAL A 78 39.32 -7.60 21.14
CA VAL A 78 39.58 -8.92 21.75
C VAL A 78 40.75 -8.79 22.69
N GLN A 79 40.57 -9.25 23.95
CA GLN A 79 41.57 -9.15 25.02
C GLN A 79 41.68 -10.44 25.82
N LYS A 80 42.90 -10.87 26.11
CA LYS A 80 43.20 -11.97 27.03
C LYS A 80 44.53 -11.69 27.73
N THR A 81 44.61 -11.95 29.05
CA THR A 81 45.86 -11.82 29.80
C THR A 81 46.93 -12.74 29.22
N GLY A 82 48.13 -12.18 28.97
CA GLY A 82 49.24 -12.87 28.35
C GLY A 82 49.30 -12.80 26.79
N PHE A 83 48.31 -12.12 26.18
CA PHE A 83 48.26 -11.89 24.75
C PHE A 83 48.11 -10.40 24.44
N LYS A 84 48.58 -10.00 23.25
CA LYS A 84 48.36 -8.66 22.71
C LYS A 84 46.86 -8.46 22.42
N ALA A 85 46.33 -7.28 22.66
CA ALA A 85 44.97 -6.95 22.32
C ALA A 85 44.84 -6.74 20.79
N ILE A 86 43.71 -7.16 20.23
CA ILE A 86 43.35 -6.88 18.83
C ILE A 86 42.19 -5.92 18.80
N ASN A 87 42.33 -4.84 18.03
CA ASN A 87 41.26 -3.92 17.71
C ASN A 87 40.97 -3.97 16.21
N ARG A 88 39.76 -4.42 15.82
CA ARG A 88 39.32 -4.47 14.43
C ARG A 88 38.17 -3.50 14.22
N GLN A 89 38.38 -2.52 13.34
CA GLN A 89 37.43 -1.44 13.04
C GLN A 89 36.80 -1.62 11.66
N GLY A 90 35.69 -0.91 11.40
CA GLY A 90 35.04 -0.84 10.10
C GLY A 90 34.26 -2.09 9.69
N ILE A 91 33.82 -2.88 10.68
CA ILE A 91 32.99 -4.07 10.43
C ILE A 91 31.57 -3.60 10.17
N GLU A 92 31.00 -3.92 9.01
CA GLU A 92 29.65 -3.58 8.63
C GLU A 92 28.77 -4.83 8.73
N LEU A 93 27.65 -4.73 9.45
CA LEU A 93 26.69 -5.82 9.64
C LEU A 93 25.36 -5.43 9.01
N ALA A 94 24.81 -6.34 8.20
CA ALA A 94 23.49 -6.21 7.59
C ALA A 94 22.39 -6.90 8.41
N VAL A 95 21.13 -6.62 8.08
CA VAL A 95 19.96 -7.19 8.76
C VAL A 95 19.92 -8.73 8.66
N GLY A 96 19.76 -9.38 9.81
CA GLY A 96 19.70 -10.86 9.89
C GLY A 96 20.98 -11.57 9.48
N GLU A 97 22.12 -10.83 9.39
CA GLU A 97 23.42 -11.39 9.06
C GLU A 97 24.04 -12.11 10.26
N VAL A 98 24.61 -13.27 10.00
CA VAL A 98 25.49 -13.98 10.96
C VAL A 98 26.92 -13.88 10.43
N SER A 99 27.64 -12.89 10.92
CA SER A 99 29.00 -12.60 10.47
C SER A 99 30.03 -13.40 11.27
N ARG A 100 30.93 -14.04 10.57
CA ARG A 100 32.03 -14.80 11.21
C ARG A 100 33.33 -14.02 11.17
N LEU A 101 33.92 -13.81 12.35
CA LEU A 101 35.20 -13.14 12.58
C LEU A 101 36.09 -13.98 13.46
N ASP A 102 37.08 -14.62 12.88
CA ASP A 102 38.09 -15.40 13.61
C ASP A 102 39.28 -14.46 13.98
N PHE A 103 39.88 -14.67 15.16
CA PHE A 103 41.00 -13.90 15.65
C PHE A 103 42.17 -14.82 16.04
N ILE A 104 43.37 -14.39 15.72
CA ILE A 104 44.62 -15.07 16.12
C ILE A 104 45.35 -14.13 17.08
N LEU A 105 45.42 -14.48 18.38
CA LEU A 105 46.05 -13.67 19.41
C LEU A 105 47.53 -14.02 19.54
N GLU A 106 48.42 -13.04 19.34
CA GLU A 106 49.84 -13.17 19.60
C GLU A 106 50.17 -13.04 21.08
N LEU A 107 51.15 -13.82 21.55
CA LEU A 107 51.66 -13.71 22.91
C LEU A 107 52.29 -12.31 23.12
N GLY A 108 52.02 -11.68 24.25
CA GLY A 108 52.56 -10.35 24.58
C GLY A 108 51.79 -9.68 25.71
N ASN A 109 52.09 -8.40 25.91
CA ASN A 109 51.40 -7.63 26.94
C ASN A 109 50.04 -7.13 26.42
N THR A 110 49.00 -7.19 27.21
CA THR A 110 47.67 -6.71 26.88
C THR A 110 47.59 -5.20 26.57
N SER A 111 48.64 -4.43 26.96
CA SER A 111 48.76 -3.00 26.60
C SER A 111 49.20 -2.79 25.13
N GLU A 112 49.76 -3.81 24.47
CA GLU A 112 50.09 -3.78 23.04
C GLU A 112 48.83 -4.06 22.22
N VAL A 113 48.43 -3.13 21.32
CA VAL A 113 47.23 -3.24 20.50
C VAL A 113 47.60 -3.40 19.05
N ILE A 114 47.10 -4.44 18.40
CA ILE A 114 47.19 -4.63 16.97
C ILE A 114 45.94 -4.05 16.32
N GLU A 115 46.06 -2.97 15.56
CA GLU A 115 44.97 -2.39 14.79
C GLU A 115 44.80 -3.07 13.44
N VAL A 116 43.60 -3.51 13.14
CA VAL A 116 43.25 -4.13 11.84
C VAL A 116 42.05 -3.40 11.26
N THR A 117 42.19 -2.81 10.10
CA THR A 117 41.07 -2.25 9.36
C THR A 117 40.46 -3.31 8.44
N ALA A 118 39.15 -3.52 8.55
CA ALA A 118 38.41 -4.45 7.70
C ALA A 118 38.38 -3.91 6.25
N SER A 119 38.88 -4.70 5.32
CA SER A 119 38.83 -4.39 3.88
C SER A 119 37.90 -5.39 3.17
N GLY A 120 36.71 -4.98 2.88
CA GLY A 120 35.74 -5.75 2.09
C GLY A 120 34.58 -6.36 2.90
N PRO A 121 33.49 -6.70 2.22
CA PRO A 121 32.32 -7.33 2.85
C PRO A 121 32.68 -8.73 3.34
N LEU A 122 32.14 -9.09 4.51
CA LEU A 122 32.27 -10.43 5.06
C LEU A 122 31.41 -11.43 4.27
N LEU A 123 31.91 -12.64 4.05
CA LEU A 123 31.15 -13.69 3.42
C LEU A 123 30.13 -14.26 4.42
N GLU A 124 28.87 -14.33 4.03
CA GLU A 124 27.81 -14.95 4.82
C GLU A 124 27.90 -16.48 4.69
N THR A 125 28.61 -17.13 5.62
CA THR A 125 28.87 -18.59 5.60
C THR A 125 28.09 -19.36 6.67
N GLU A 126 27.41 -18.65 7.55
CA GLU A 126 26.76 -19.21 8.74
C GLU A 126 25.22 -19.27 8.60
N ASN A 127 24.66 -18.88 7.42
CA ASN A 127 23.24 -18.81 7.16
C ASN A 127 22.89 -19.56 5.87
N THR A 128 21.79 -20.32 5.90
CA THR A 128 21.28 -21.09 4.75
C THR A 128 20.13 -20.37 4.03
N THR A 129 19.71 -19.20 4.49
CA THR A 129 18.63 -18.43 3.86
C THR A 129 19.11 -17.84 2.53
N MET A 130 18.29 -17.97 1.49
CA MET A 130 18.57 -17.38 0.18
C MET A 130 17.82 -16.06 0.03
N GLY A 131 18.57 -15.00 -0.16
CA GLY A 131 18.02 -13.65 -0.30
C GLY A 131 19.10 -12.63 -0.57
N GLN A 132 18.71 -11.38 -0.64
CA GLN A 132 19.64 -10.26 -0.84
C GLN A 132 19.22 -9.08 0.04
N VAL A 133 20.23 -8.41 0.59
CA VAL A 133 20.07 -7.14 1.29
C VAL A 133 20.21 -6.00 0.29
N VAL A 134 19.26 -5.07 0.32
CA VAL A 134 19.33 -3.77 -0.35
C VAL A 134 19.71 -2.74 0.70
N GLY A 135 20.96 -2.35 0.70
CA GLY A 135 21.54 -1.49 1.74
C GLY A 135 21.19 -0.01 1.60
N THR A 136 21.51 0.77 2.62
CA THR A 136 21.24 2.22 2.74
C THR A 136 21.65 3.01 1.52
N ARG A 137 22.85 2.74 0.94
CA ARG A 137 23.35 3.43 -0.24
C ARG A 137 22.45 3.21 -1.47
N GLN A 138 21.99 1.99 -1.68
CA GLN A 138 21.10 1.67 -2.81
C GLN A 138 19.72 2.33 -2.61
N VAL A 139 19.18 2.25 -1.40
CA VAL A 139 17.87 2.85 -1.06
C VAL A 139 17.89 4.37 -1.22
N SER A 140 18.98 5.04 -0.83
CA SER A 140 19.07 6.50 -0.85
C SER A 140 19.51 7.10 -2.18
N SER A 141 20.32 6.37 -2.99
CA SER A 141 21.00 6.94 -4.16
C SER A 141 20.37 6.53 -5.48
N LEU A 142 19.65 5.40 -5.55
CA LEU A 142 19.02 4.97 -6.79
C LEU A 142 17.77 5.80 -7.09
N PRO A 143 17.53 6.19 -8.36
CA PRO A 143 16.36 6.96 -8.75
C PRO A 143 15.11 6.09 -8.65
N LEU A 144 14.24 6.40 -7.70
CA LEU A 144 12.99 5.69 -7.46
C LEU A 144 11.82 6.55 -7.93
N LEU A 145 11.09 6.09 -8.93
CA LEU A 145 9.84 6.73 -9.30
C LEU A 145 8.86 6.67 -8.13
N GLY A 146 8.45 7.85 -7.64
CA GLY A 146 7.58 7.97 -6.52
C GLY A 146 8.18 7.56 -5.17
N ARG A 147 9.52 7.42 -5.08
CA ARG A 147 10.25 7.11 -3.85
C ARG A 147 9.75 5.86 -3.14
N ASN A 148 9.41 4.82 -3.91
CA ASN A 148 8.98 3.54 -3.37
C ASN A 148 10.16 2.56 -3.25
N PRO A 149 10.70 2.28 -2.05
CA PRO A 149 11.86 1.41 -1.88
C PRO A 149 11.56 -0.05 -2.25
N TYR A 150 10.30 -0.49 -2.18
CA TYR A 150 9.92 -1.85 -2.59
C TYR A 150 10.20 -2.12 -4.09
N ALA A 151 10.30 -1.07 -4.91
CA ALA A 151 10.67 -1.20 -6.32
C ALA A 151 12.10 -1.77 -6.50
N LEU A 152 13.00 -1.53 -5.52
CA LEU A 152 14.37 -2.06 -5.53
C LEU A 152 14.43 -3.58 -5.35
N ALA A 153 13.35 -4.22 -4.94
CA ALA A 153 13.27 -5.66 -4.91
C ALA A 153 13.50 -6.29 -6.31
N ALA A 154 13.28 -5.53 -7.38
CA ALA A 154 13.62 -5.96 -8.75
C ALA A 154 15.12 -6.21 -8.96
N LEU A 155 15.99 -5.72 -8.08
CA LEU A 155 17.43 -6.00 -8.10
C LEU A 155 17.79 -7.39 -7.56
N VAL A 156 16.83 -8.04 -6.86
CA VAL A 156 17.05 -9.32 -6.22
C VAL A 156 16.79 -10.46 -7.23
N PRO A 157 17.72 -11.41 -7.40
CA PRO A 157 17.52 -12.56 -8.27
C PRO A 157 16.24 -13.33 -7.92
N GLY A 158 15.48 -13.75 -8.94
CA GLY A 158 14.22 -14.46 -8.78
C GLY A 158 13.01 -13.56 -8.48
N VAL A 159 13.19 -12.24 -8.34
CA VAL A 159 12.10 -11.28 -8.11
C VAL A 159 11.73 -10.59 -9.42
N ARG A 160 10.45 -10.67 -9.78
CA ARG A 160 9.85 -9.89 -10.86
C ARG A 160 8.91 -8.85 -10.24
N ALA A 161 9.39 -7.64 -10.07
CA ALA A 161 8.55 -6.53 -9.65
C ALA A 161 7.64 -6.09 -10.81
N SER A 162 6.36 -5.91 -10.53
CA SER A 162 5.44 -5.27 -11.48
C SER A 162 5.61 -3.76 -11.37
N LEU A 163 6.61 -3.23 -12.03
CA LEU A 163 6.81 -1.78 -12.16
C LEU A 163 5.82 -1.25 -13.22
N GLY A 164 4.58 -1.05 -12.85
CA GLY A 164 3.64 -0.35 -13.72
C GLY A 164 4.13 1.07 -13.96
N VAL A 165 4.24 1.47 -15.23
CA VAL A 165 4.69 2.82 -15.65
C VAL A 165 3.87 3.98 -15.07
N ASN A 166 2.72 3.69 -14.46
CA ASN A 166 1.82 4.65 -13.83
C ASN A 166 1.80 4.56 -12.30
N GLN A 167 2.75 3.86 -11.67
CA GLN A 167 2.81 3.76 -10.21
C GLN A 167 3.34 5.07 -9.61
N LEU A 168 2.45 6.06 -9.57
CA LEU A 168 2.66 7.19 -8.69
C LEU A 168 2.63 6.68 -7.23
N PRO A 169 3.34 7.33 -6.30
CA PRO A 169 3.43 6.90 -4.89
C PRO A 169 2.10 6.91 -4.14
N VAL A 170 1.07 7.06 -4.85
CA VAL A 170 -0.33 7.24 -4.46
C VAL A 170 -1.23 6.09 -4.90
N ASP A 171 -0.77 5.22 -5.80
CA ASP A 171 -1.52 4.02 -6.16
C ASP A 171 -1.36 2.97 -5.05
N GLN A 172 -2.45 2.70 -4.42
CA GLN A 172 -2.55 2.15 -3.08
C GLN A 172 -2.64 0.64 -3.04
N ILE A 173 -2.82 0.04 -4.21
CA ILE A 173 -3.16 -1.39 -4.31
C ILE A 173 -2.05 -2.17 -5.02
N SER A 174 -1.14 -1.50 -5.74
CA SER A 174 -0.17 -2.18 -6.60
C SER A 174 1.30 -1.79 -6.38
N THR A 175 1.60 -0.93 -5.41
CA THR A 175 2.94 -0.35 -5.24
C THR A 175 4.03 -1.31 -4.77
N ALA A 176 3.69 -2.48 -4.30
CA ALA A 176 4.64 -3.49 -3.84
C ALA A 176 4.37 -4.88 -4.46
N SER A 177 3.69 -4.91 -5.60
CA SER A 177 3.38 -6.15 -6.29
C SER A 177 4.64 -6.75 -6.91
N ALA A 178 5.18 -7.79 -6.31
CA ALA A 178 6.29 -8.54 -6.86
C ALA A 178 6.02 -10.05 -6.83
N SER A 179 6.29 -10.71 -7.95
CA SER A 179 6.32 -12.17 -8.03
C SER A 179 7.71 -12.65 -7.67
N ILE A 180 7.80 -13.59 -6.75
CA ILE A 180 9.05 -14.22 -6.34
C ILE A 180 9.03 -15.67 -6.79
N ASN A 181 10.07 -16.09 -7.51
CA ASN A 181 10.24 -17.44 -8.05
C ASN A 181 9.02 -17.95 -8.85
N GLY A 182 8.35 -17.04 -9.58
CA GLY A 182 7.18 -17.35 -10.41
C GLY A 182 5.86 -17.46 -9.64
N LEU A 183 5.85 -17.27 -8.33
CA LEU A 183 4.65 -17.30 -7.50
C LEU A 183 3.85 -15.99 -7.63
N ARG A 184 2.60 -16.00 -7.18
CA ARG A 184 1.73 -14.82 -7.27
C ARG A 184 2.21 -13.71 -6.33
N ALA A 185 2.07 -12.47 -6.77
CA ALA A 185 2.50 -11.29 -6.01
C ALA A 185 1.82 -11.13 -4.64
N ASN A 186 0.64 -11.72 -4.45
CA ASN A 186 -0.07 -11.69 -3.16
C ASN A 186 0.28 -12.86 -2.21
N GLN A 187 1.40 -13.55 -2.45
CA GLN A 187 1.88 -14.66 -1.61
C GLN A 187 3.11 -14.29 -0.78
N ASN A 188 3.47 -13.02 -0.76
CA ASN A 188 4.60 -12.49 0.01
C ASN A 188 4.16 -12.04 1.40
N GLU A 189 5.08 -12.10 2.36
CA GLU A 189 4.94 -11.49 3.68
C GLU A 189 5.78 -10.21 3.74
N TYR A 190 5.21 -9.14 4.30
CA TYR A 190 5.89 -7.86 4.49
C TYR A 190 6.05 -7.59 5.98
N LEU A 191 7.26 -7.31 6.38
CA LEU A 191 7.61 -6.98 7.76
C LEU A 191 8.20 -5.55 7.82
N LEU A 192 7.94 -4.87 8.91
CA LEU A 192 8.55 -3.57 9.22
C LEU A 192 9.12 -3.64 10.63
N ASP A 193 10.46 -3.59 10.75
CA ASP A 193 11.22 -3.94 11.96
C ASP A 193 10.78 -5.30 12.53
N GLY A 194 10.57 -6.28 11.64
CA GLY A 194 10.12 -7.64 11.95
C GLY A 194 8.68 -7.79 12.41
N ALA A 195 7.97 -6.69 12.61
CA ALA A 195 6.55 -6.72 12.90
C ALA A 195 5.75 -6.94 11.61
N PRO A 196 4.68 -7.74 11.62
CA PRO A 196 3.80 -7.90 10.48
C PRO A 196 3.26 -6.56 9.96
N ASN A 197 3.47 -6.32 8.68
CA ASN A 197 3.02 -5.13 7.95
C ASN A 197 2.19 -5.51 6.72
N THR A 198 1.60 -6.69 6.72
CA THR A 198 0.84 -7.24 5.59
C THR A 198 -0.66 -7.03 5.79
N ALA A 199 -1.32 -6.35 4.87
CA ALA A 199 -2.78 -6.21 4.83
C ALA A 199 -3.42 -7.55 4.46
N SER A 200 -4.23 -8.11 5.35
CA SER A 200 -4.69 -9.51 5.29
C SER A 200 -5.54 -9.88 4.07
N ALA A 201 -6.26 -8.94 3.48
CA ALA A 201 -7.13 -9.22 2.33
C ALA A 201 -6.41 -9.12 0.97
N GLN A 202 -5.35 -8.30 0.87
CA GLN A 202 -4.63 -8.07 -0.40
C GLN A 202 -3.19 -8.56 -0.38
N ASN A 203 -2.68 -8.96 0.80
CA ASN A 203 -1.28 -9.33 1.04
C ASN A 203 -0.28 -8.29 0.49
N GLN A 204 -0.47 -7.04 0.88
CA GLN A 204 0.36 -5.90 0.53
C GLN A 204 0.80 -5.15 1.78
N PRO A 205 1.86 -4.34 1.72
CA PRO A 205 2.27 -3.55 2.88
C PRO A 205 1.13 -2.66 3.40
N VAL A 206 0.89 -2.66 4.70
CA VAL A 206 -0.03 -1.71 5.35
C VAL A 206 0.56 -0.31 5.27
N VAL A 207 1.74 -0.09 5.83
CA VAL A 207 2.47 1.17 5.76
C VAL A 207 3.60 1.04 4.76
N HIS A 208 3.72 2.04 3.88
CA HIS A 208 4.83 2.17 2.95
C HIS A 208 5.92 3.02 3.58
N ALA A 209 7.07 2.42 3.83
CA ALA A 209 8.24 3.15 4.30
C ALA A 209 8.75 4.08 3.18
N ASN A 210 9.10 5.33 3.51
CA ASN A 210 9.83 6.19 2.60
C ASN A 210 11.34 5.85 2.62
N PRO A 211 12.10 6.11 1.54
CA PRO A 211 13.52 5.76 1.48
C PRO A 211 14.37 6.35 2.60
N ASP A 212 14.03 7.57 3.09
CA ASP A 212 14.84 8.24 4.10
C ASP A 212 14.68 7.64 5.49
N MET A 213 13.54 6.96 5.76
CA MET A 213 13.36 6.23 7.03
C MET A 213 13.90 4.80 6.98
N VAL A 214 14.24 4.27 5.78
CA VAL A 214 14.74 2.90 5.63
C VAL A 214 16.24 2.89 5.84
N GLN A 215 16.72 2.04 6.76
CA GLN A 215 18.13 1.72 6.93
C GLN A 215 18.56 0.77 5.82
N GLU A 216 17.87 -0.34 5.71
CA GLU A 216 18.05 -1.37 4.68
C GLU A 216 16.82 -2.28 4.64
N PHE A 217 16.70 -3.11 3.62
CA PHE A 217 15.75 -4.19 3.62
C PHE A 217 16.33 -5.46 3.01
N LYS A 218 15.91 -6.60 3.54
CA LYS A 218 16.24 -7.92 3.05
C LYS A 218 15.04 -8.53 2.35
N VAL A 219 15.27 -9.12 1.17
CA VAL A 219 14.28 -9.93 0.47
C VAL A 219 14.77 -11.38 0.52
N GLU A 220 14.10 -12.22 1.27
CA GLU A 220 14.36 -13.65 1.31
C GLU A 220 13.47 -14.33 0.28
N THR A 221 14.07 -14.94 -0.73
CA THR A 221 13.37 -15.50 -1.89
C THR A 221 13.14 -17.00 -1.78
N ASN A 222 13.96 -17.67 -0.98
CA ASN A 222 13.85 -19.12 -0.74
C ASN A 222 14.55 -19.50 0.58
N SER A 223 14.21 -20.65 1.14
CA SER A 223 14.80 -21.16 2.38
C SER A 223 14.83 -20.13 3.52
N TYR A 224 13.79 -19.28 3.58
CA TYR A 224 13.69 -18.28 4.63
C TYR A 224 13.55 -18.93 6.01
N SER A 225 13.92 -18.17 7.06
CA SER A 225 13.91 -18.68 8.44
C SER A 225 12.53 -19.25 8.82
N ALA A 226 12.53 -20.35 9.55
CA ALA A 226 11.30 -21.01 10.03
C ALA A 226 10.46 -20.11 10.95
N GLU A 227 11.01 -19.00 11.45
CA GLU A 227 10.28 -17.96 12.19
C GLU A 227 9.23 -17.23 11.35
N TYR A 228 9.35 -17.27 10.01
CA TYR A 228 8.42 -16.62 9.09
C TYR A 228 7.41 -17.61 8.55
N GLY A 229 6.16 -17.40 8.91
CA GLY A 229 5.02 -18.16 8.39
C GLY A 229 4.23 -17.36 7.34
N ARG A 230 3.15 -17.97 6.82
CA ARG A 230 2.15 -17.36 5.92
C ARG A 230 2.66 -16.89 4.56
N ALA A 231 3.93 -17.03 4.23
CA ALA A 231 4.47 -16.70 2.93
C ALA A 231 4.68 -17.99 2.12
N ALA A 232 4.22 -18.02 0.88
CA ALA A 232 4.61 -19.05 -0.09
C ALA A 232 5.60 -18.47 -1.11
N GLY A 233 5.59 -17.15 -1.31
CA GLY A 233 6.49 -16.42 -2.21
C GLY A 233 7.82 -16.10 -1.54
N GLY A 234 7.89 -15.00 -0.84
CA GLY A 234 9.08 -14.57 -0.12
C GLY A 234 8.75 -13.62 1.03
N VAL A 235 9.77 -13.25 1.77
CA VAL A 235 9.67 -12.36 2.93
C VAL A 235 10.44 -11.08 2.66
N TYR A 236 9.72 -9.95 2.75
CA TYR A 236 10.30 -8.61 2.72
C TYR A 236 10.46 -8.11 4.15
N ASN A 237 11.67 -7.91 4.58
CA ASN A 237 11.96 -7.36 5.89
C ASN A 237 12.60 -5.97 5.76
N VAL A 238 11.84 -4.92 6.05
CA VAL A 238 12.28 -3.53 6.04
C VAL A 238 12.68 -3.13 7.44
N VAL A 239 13.91 -2.62 7.60
CA VAL A 239 14.43 -2.10 8.86
C VAL A 239 14.50 -0.57 8.79
N THR A 240 13.90 0.09 9.79
CA THR A 240 13.90 1.55 9.87
C THR A 240 15.17 2.07 10.54
N LYS A 241 15.61 3.27 10.15
CA LYS A 241 16.71 3.96 10.82
C LYS A 241 16.41 4.22 12.28
N GLY A 242 17.43 4.10 13.12
CA GLY A 242 17.42 4.56 14.51
C GLY A 242 18.15 5.88 14.67
N GLY A 243 18.12 6.45 15.88
CA GLY A 243 18.98 7.57 16.23
C GLY A 243 20.40 7.12 16.56
N THR A 244 21.33 8.08 16.56
CA THR A 244 22.74 7.91 16.92
C THR A 244 23.11 8.82 18.07
N ASN A 245 24.39 8.86 18.49
CA ASN A 245 24.86 9.81 19.52
C ASN A 245 24.98 11.26 19.01
N GLU A 246 24.88 11.46 17.71
CA GLU A 246 24.92 12.77 17.08
C GLU A 246 23.53 13.11 16.53
N LEU A 247 23.13 14.38 16.68
CA LEU A 247 21.93 14.89 16.07
C LEU A 247 22.17 15.05 14.56
N HIS A 248 21.36 14.38 13.75
CA HIS A 248 21.44 14.44 12.30
C HIS A 248 20.06 14.44 11.69
N GLY A 249 19.95 14.90 10.45
CA GLY A 249 18.69 14.94 9.74
C GLY A 249 18.88 15.25 8.27
N THR A 250 17.80 15.12 7.53
CA THR A 250 17.71 15.45 6.10
C THR A 250 16.46 16.26 5.86
N ALA A 251 16.50 17.12 4.85
CA ALA A 251 15.33 17.77 4.29
C ALA A 251 15.41 17.67 2.78
N TYR A 252 14.28 17.46 2.12
CA TYR A 252 14.23 17.28 0.67
C TYR A 252 12.93 17.79 0.06
N GLU A 253 13.01 18.15 -1.23
CA GLU A 253 11.89 18.49 -2.09
C GLU A 253 12.10 17.88 -3.47
N PHE A 254 11.08 17.21 -4.00
CA PHE A 254 11.01 16.73 -5.39
C PHE A 254 9.82 17.36 -6.07
N PHE A 255 10.10 18.19 -7.06
CA PHE A 255 9.10 18.98 -7.76
C PHE A 255 8.99 18.58 -9.22
N ARG A 256 7.75 18.40 -9.72
CA ARG A 256 7.41 18.26 -11.14
C ARG A 256 6.22 19.14 -11.47
N ASP A 257 6.30 19.81 -12.60
CA ASP A 257 5.22 20.67 -13.10
C ASP A 257 5.02 20.47 -14.60
N THR A 258 3.84 20.79 -15.09
CA THR A 258 3.48 20.76 -16.51
C THR A 258 4.52 21.47 -17.38
N LYS A 259 5.07 22.60 -16.91
CA LYS A 259 6.04 23.40 -17.66
C LYS A 259 7.36 22.70 -17.89
N LEU A 260 7.73 21.77 -16.99
CA LEU A 260 8.97 21.00 -17.05
C LEU A 260 8.80 19.67 -17.80
N ASN A 261 7.57 19.27 -18.12
CA ASN A 261 7.28 18.03 -18.82
C ASN A 261 7.24 18.23 -20.35
N ALA A 262 7.66 17.21 -21.10
CA ALA A 262 7.32 17.10 -22.51
C ALA A 262 5.82 16.78 -22.69
N ASN A 263 5.24 17.10 -23.86
CA ASN A 263 3.90 16.65 -24.20
C ASN A 263 3.92 15.17 -24.61
N ASP A 264 2.81 14.47 -24.39
CA ASP A 264 2.62 13.12 -24.92
C ASP A 264 2.63 13.13 -26.46
N PHE A 265 3.25 12.09 -27.05
CA PHE A 265 3.39 12.01 -28.52
C PHE A 265 2.05 12.12 -29.24
N PHE A 266 1.02 11.39 -28.80
CA PHE A 266 -0.28 11.38 -29.47
C PHE A 266 -1.06 12.66 -29.22
N ALA A 267 -0.91 13.26 -28.03
CA ALA A 267 -1.49 14.57 -27.74
C ALA A 267 -0.85 15.65 -28.64
N ASN A 268 0.47 15.64 -28.75
CA ASN A 268 1.21 16.58 -29.63
C ASN A 268 0.84 16.40 -31.09
N ARG A 269 0.78 15.15 -31.59
CA ARG A 269 0.33 14.83 -32.95
C ARG A 269 -1.09 15.32 -33.24
N ALA A 270 -1.96 15.29 -32.23
CA ALA A 270 -3.34 15.77 -32.33
C ALA A 270 -3.50 17.27 -32.07
N GLY A 271 -2.39 18.05 -31.92
CA GLY A 271 -2.42 19.49 -31.63
C GLY A 271 -3.00 19.82 -30.26
N ARG A 272 -3.03 18.86 -29.31
CA ARG A 272 -3.55 19.11 -27.96
C ARG A 272 -2.46 19.61 -27.02
N GLU A 273 -2.83 20.51 -26.13
CA GLU A 273 -1.95 20.99 -25.07
C GLU A 273 -1.56 19.88 -24.08
N ARG A 274 -0.48 20.11 -23.35
CA ARG A 274 -0.03 19.23 -22.26
C ARG A 274 -1.09 19.15 -21.18
N ALA A 275 -1.40 17.93 -20.73
CA ALA A 275 -2.29 17.74 -19.59
C ALA A 275 -1.69 18.41 -18.33
N PRO A 276 -2.48 19.17 -17.56
CA PRO A 276 -2.03 19.73 -16.29
C PRO A 276 -1.47 18.66 -15.36
N PHE A 277 -0.26 18.91 -14.84
CA PHE A 277 0.43 17.99 -13.92
C PHE A 277 1.21 18.80 -12.91
N ARG A 278 0.98 18.53 -11.62
CA ARG A 278 1.75 19.11 -10.52
C ARG A 278 2.02 18.05 -9.47
N PHE A 279 3.28 17.91 -9.10
CA PHE A 279 3.72 16.96 -8.10
C PHE A 279 4.77 17.60 -7.22
N ASN A 280 4.50 17.65 -5.91
CA ASN A 280 5.45 18.02 -4.88
C ASN A 280 5.54 16.87 -3.89
N GLN A 281 6.74 16.39 -3.62
CA GLN A 281 7.03 15.41 -2.60
C GLN A 281 8.17 15.94 -1.74
N PHE A 282 7.86 16.32 -0.52
CA PHE A 282 8.80 16.96 0.39
C PHE A 282 8.71 16.37 1.78
N GLY A 283 9.78 16.52 2.53
CA GLY A 283 9.84 15.96 3.85
C GLY A 283 11.19 16.10 4.49
N GLY A 284 11.38 15.35 5.56
CA GLY A 284 12.64 15.33 6.25
C GLY A 284 12.68 14.26 7.33
N THR A 285 13.88 14.07 7.83
CA THR A 285 14.15 13.17 8.96
C THR A 285 14.96 13.90 10.01
N VAL A 286 14.82 13.47 11.25
CA VAL A 286 15.67 13.89 12.37
C VAL A 286 15.91 12.70 13.29
N GLY A 287 17.15 12.51 13.74
CA GLY A 287 17.51 11.45 14.67
C GLY A 287 18.68 11.88 15.55
N GLY A 288 18.77 11.28 16.73
CA GLY A 288 19.81 11.59 17.68
C GLY A 288 19.56 10.97 19.05
N PRO A 289 20.37 11.33 20.07
CA PRO A 289 20.11 10.92 21.43
C PRO A 289 18.96 11.74 22.03
N VAL A 290 18.17 11.12 22.89
CA VAL A 290 17.19 11.86 23.69
C VAL A 290 17.95 12.68 24.74
N PHE A 291 17.96 13.98 24.57
CA PHE A 291 18.64 14.89 25.48
C PHE A 291 17.66 15.95 25.98
N ILE A 292 17.44 15.96 27.31
CA ILE A 292 16.61 16.96 27.98
C ILE A 292 17.53 17.70 28.96
N PRO A 293 17.90 18.97 28.67
CA PRO A 293 18.83 19.71 29.48
C PRO A 293 18.46 19.67 30.98
N LYS A 294 19.44 19.39 31.83
CA LYS A 294 19.33 19.26 33.29
C LYS A 294 18.52 18.05 33.80
N PHE A 295 17.79 17.31 32.96
CA PHE A 295 16.93 16.21 33.41
C PHE A 295 17.39 14.83 32.90
N TYR A 296 17.84 14.74 31.64
CA TYR A 296 18.15 13.44 31.04
C TYR A 296 19.20 13.55 29.95
N ASP A 297 20.27 12.76 30.07
CA ASP A 297 21.25 12.51 29.00
C ASP A 297 21.12 11.06 28.51
N GLY A 298 20.58 10.90 27.32
CA GLY A 298 20.37 9.61 26.72
C GLY A 298 21.50 9.13 25.81
N ARG A 299 22.64 9.82 25.76
CA ARG A 299 23.80 9.35 24.98
C ARG A 299 24.18 7.93 25.38
N ASN A 300 24.51 7.10 24.38
CA ASN A 300 24.79 5.67 24.52
C ASN A 300 23.62 4.83 25.08
N ARG A 301 22.42 5.40 25.26
CA ARG A 301 21.30 4.70 25.92
C ARG A 301 19.96 4.88 25.24
N THR A 302 19.55 6.11 24.94
CA THR A 302 18.20 6.40 24.43
C THR A 302 18.28 7.25 23.20
N PHE A 303 17.75 6.72 22.12
CA PHE A 303 17.81 7.33 20.81
C PHE A 303 16.41 7.50 20.24
N PHE A 304 16.22 8.55 19.45
CA PHE A 304 15.01 8.75 18.67
C PHE A 304 15.32 8.93 17.21
N PHE A 305 14.37 8.56 16.38
CA PHE A 305 14.36 8.87 14.94
C PHE A 305 12.93 9.24 14.55
N ALA A 306 12.76 10.33 13.81
CA ALA A 306 11.48 10.77 13.29
C ALA A 306 11.61 11.08 11.80
N SER A 307 10.55 10.77 11.04
CA SER A 307 10.45 11.01 9.60
C SER A 307 9.07 11.57 9.26
N VAL A 308 9.05 12.55 8.38
CA VAL A 308 7.84 13.09 7.76
C VAL A 308 8.02 13.13 6.25
N GLU A 309 7.00 12.68 5.50
CA GLU A 309 6.91 12.84 4.06
C GLU A 309 5.51 13.28 3.66
N LEU A 310 5.44 14.33 2.86
CA LEU A 310 4.20 14.91 2.37
C LEU A 310 4.22 14.90 0.83
N VAL A 311 3.14 14.38 0.22
CA VAL A 311 2.95 14.41 -1.23
C VAL A 311 1.73 15.27 -1.54
N ARG A 312 1.89 16.18 -2.50
CA ARG A 312 0.81 17.01 -3.06
C ARG A 312 0.80 16.79 -4.55
N PHE A 313 -0.21 16.08 -5.02
CA PHE A 313 -0.30 15.63 -6.40
C PHE A 313 -1.59 16.09 -7.05
N SER A 314 -1.47 16.64 -8.25
CA SER A 314 -2.60 16.99 -9.10
C SER A 314 -2.29 16.62 -10.55
N GLN A 315 -3.19 15.85 -11.17
CA GLN A 315 -3.05 15.43 -12.55
C GLN A 315 -4.33 15.69 -13.33
N GLY A 316 -4.21 16.37 -14.45
CA GLY A 316 -5.30 16.60 -15.37
C GLY A 316 -5.79 15.30 -16.00
N VAL A 317 -7.09 15.12 -15.98
CA VAL A 317 -7.82 14.01 -16.63
C VAL A 317 -8.67 14.60 -17.72
N ALA A 318 -8.36 14.28 -18.95
CA ALA A 318 -9.22 14.66 -20.08
C ALA A 318 -10.36 13.64 -20.21
N PHE A 319 -11.57 14.13 -20.21
CA PHE A 319 -12.78 13.39 -20.51
C PHE A 319 -13.27 13.74 -21.91
N THR A 320 -13.75 12.75 -22.61
CA THR A 320 -14.48 12.92 -23.88
C THR A 320 -15.74 12.09 -23.82
N GLY A 321 -16.78 12.54 -24.51
CA GLY A 321 -18.04 11.81 -24.49
C GLY A 321 -18.98 12.19 -25.62
N THR A 322 -20.00 11.36 -25.79
CA THR A 322 -21.16 11.61 -26.64
C THR A 322 -22.33 11.94 -25.73
N LEU A 323 -22.78 13.18 -25.76
CA LEU A 323 -23.89 13.68 -24.94
C LEU A 323 -25.08 14.08 -25.82
N PRO A 324 -26.33 14.03 -25.25
CA PRO A 324 -27.51 14.46 -25.98
C PRO A 324 -27.42 15.95 -26.33
N THR A 325 -27.84 16.32 -27.52
CA THR A 325 -27.97 17.72 -27.92
C THR A 325 -29.14 18.39 -27.20
N PRO A 326 -29.18 19.75 -27.12
CA PRO A 326 -30.31 20.46 -26.54
C PRO A 326 -31.63 20.08 -27.20
N SER A 327 -31.66 19.93 -28.54
CA SER A 327 -32.86 19.49 -29.28
C SER A 327 -33.30 18.08 -28.81
N GLN A 328 -32.37 17.14 -28.71
CA GLN A 328 -32.68 15.78 -28.23
C GLN A 328 -33.19 15.79 -26.77
N LYS A 329 -32.60 16.59 -25.90
CA LYS A 329 -33.08 16.77 -24.52
C LYS A 329 -34.48 17.40 -24.47
N ALA A 330 -34.82 18.21 -25.44
CA ALA A 330 -36.16 18.79 -25.63
C ALA A 330 -37.16 17.82 -26.29
N GLY A 331 -36.73 16.58 -26.63
CA GLY A 331 -37.59 15.56 -27.26
C GLY A 331 -37.63 15.62 -28.80
N ASP A 332 -36.87 16.49 -29.42
CA ASP A 332 -36.79 16.63 -30.87
C ASP A 332 -35.71 15.71 -31.44
N PHE A 333 -36.15 14.65 -32.10
CA PHE A 333 -35.31 13.67 -32.79
C PHE A 333 -35.40 13.77 -34.34
N SER A 334 -35.96 14.89 -34.87
CA SER A 334 -36.14 15.11 -36.32
C SER A 334 -34.82 15.07 -37.12
N ASN A 335 -33.69 15.34 -36.45
CA ASN A 335 -32.35 15.33 -37.02
C ASN A 335 -31.47 14.17 -36.50
N THR A 336 -32.02 13.24 -35.68
CA THR A 336 -31.24 12.15 -35.11
C THR A 336 -31.03 11.07 -36.18
N ARG A 337 -29.74 10.78 -36.46
CA ARG A 337 -29.34 9.82 -37.50
C ARG A 337 -28.57 8.66 -36.93
N ASN A 338 -28.64 7.52 -37.60
CA ASN A 338 -27.81 6.36 -37.29
C ASN A 338 -26.40 6.50 -37.92
N ALA A 339 -25.54 5.52 -37.72
CA ALA A 339 -24.16 5.53 -38.23
C ALA A 339 -24.08 5.57 -39.77
N ALA A 340 -25.12 5.09 -40.49
CA ALA A 340 -25.22 5.12 -41.95
C ALA A 340 -25.82 6.44 -42.49
N GLY A 341 -26.18 7.40 -41.59
CA GLY A 341 -26.76 8.68 -41.97
C GLY A 341 -28.28 8.67 -42.19
N ALA A 342 -28.95 7.55 -42.01
CA ALA A 342 -30.40 7.47 -42.12
C ALA A 342 -31.08 8.02 -40.86
N LEU A 343 -32.24 8.66 -41.01
CA LEU A 343 -33.05 9.17 -39.90
C LEU A 343 -33.47 8.01 -38.98
N THR A 344 -33.26 8.14 -37.70
CA THR A 344 -33.69 7.17 -36.69
C THR A 344 -35.09 7.51 -36.23
N LEU A 345 -36.07 6.70 -36.61
CA LEU A 345 -37.48 6.90 -36.26
C LEU A 345 -37.74 6.51 -34.80
N VAL A 346 -38.49 7.33 -34.08
CA VAL A 346 -38.91 7.12 -32.68
C VAL A 346 -40.40 6.76 -32.66
N TYR A 347 -40.71 5.54 -32.26
CA TYR A 347 -42.07 5.05 -32.17
C TYR A 347 -42.70 5.32 -30.79
N ASP A 348 -43.98 5.68 -30.77
CA ASP A 348 -44.74 5.92 -29.54
C ASP A 348 -45.19 4.60 -28.90
N PRO A 349 -44.67 4.23 -27.70
CA PRO A 349 -45.10 3.02 -27.03
C PRO A 349 -46.57 3.00 -26.63
N ALA A 350 -47.19 4.19 -26.44
CA ALA A 350 -48.60 4.28 -26.08
C ALA A 350 -49.56 4.16 -27.28
N SER A 351 -49.04 4.22 -28.52
CA SER A 351 -49.82 4.03 -29.77
C SER A 351 -49.99 2.57 -30.16
N LEU A 352 -49.75 1.64 -29.22
CA LEU A 352 -49.81 0.21 -29.48
C LEU A 352 -51.23 -0.26 -29.82
N THR A 353 -51.42 -0.78 -31.02
CA THR A 353 -52.70 -1.32 -31.48
C THR A 353 -52.53 -2.75 -31.96
N ALA A 354 -53.51 -3.59 -31.67
CA ALA A 354 -53.53 -4.95 -32.22
C ALA A 354 -53.85 -4.91 -33.74
N ILE A 355 -53.22 -5.79 -34.50
CA ILE A 355 -53.46 -5.92 -35.96
C ILE A 355 -54.18 -7.21 -36.30
N SER A 356 -55.01 -7.18 -37.36
CA SER A 356 -55.68 -8.37 -37.88
C SER A 356 -54.63 -9.38 -38.33
N GLY A 357 -54.79 -10.64 -37.91
CA GLY A 357 -53.82 -11.69 -38.18
C GLY A 357 -52.77 -11.90 -37.08
N GLY A 358 -52.86 -11.18 -35.95
CA GLY A 358 -52.03 -11.31 -34.76
C GLY A 358 -50.82 -10.38 -34.75
N GLY A 359 -50.44 -9.97 -33.53
CA GLY A 359 -49.34 -9.03 -33.28
C GLY A 359 -49.82 -7.61 -32.99
N PHE A 360 -48.84 -6.69 -32.85
CA PHE A 360 -49.09 -5.31 -32.49
C PHE A 360 -48.32 -4.35 -33.39
N ARG A 361 -48.85 -3.13 -33.57
CA ARG A 361 -48.21 -2.05 -34.32
C ARG A 361 -48.19 -0.77 -33.49
N ARG A 362 -47.10 0.00 -33.65
CA ARG A 362 -46.94 1.37 -33.09
C ARG A 362 -46.82 2.40 -34.22
N SER A 363 -47.21 3.62 -33.93
CA SER A 363 -47.00 4.78 -34.81
C SER A 363 -45.73 5.54 -34.44
N VAL A 364 -45.10 6.16 -35.41
CA VAL A 364 -43.99 7.11 -35.16
C VAL A 364 -44.56 8.38 -34.52
N PHE A 365 -43.83 8.99 -33.61
CA PHE A 365 -44.17 10.34 -33.11
C PHE A 365 -44.21 11.33 -34.28
N THR A 366 -45.23 12.21 -34.28
CA THR A 366 -45.38 13.22 -35.34
C THR A 366 -44.10 14.04 -35.46
N ASN A 367 -43.60 14.20 -36.66
CA ASN A 367 -42.32 14.87 -36.97
C ASN A 367 -41.10 14.31 -36.20
N ASN A 368 -41.19 13.09 -35.68
CA ASN A 368 -40.17 12.48 -34.82
C ASN A 368 -39.89 13.27 -33.53
N ILE A 369 -40.94 13.96 -33.01
CA ILE A 369 -40.85 14.82 -31.80
C ILE A 369 -41.76 14.25 -30.70
N ILE A 370 -41.21 14.04 -29.51
CA ILE A 370 -41.99 13.67 -28.30
C ILE A 370 -42.56 14.95 -27.70
N PRO A 371 -43.90 15.10 -27.58
CA PRO A 371 -44.50 16.25 -26.93
C PRO A 371 -44.08 16.33 -25.46
N ARG A 372 -43.76 17.53 -24.95
CA ARG A 372 -43.26 17.74 -23.58
C ARG A 372 -44.25 17.22 -22.52
N ALA A 373 -45.55 17.25 -22.79
CA ALA A 373 -46.59 16.68 -21.90
C ALA A 373 -46.46 15.14 -21.72
N ARG A 374 -45.71 14.47 -22.58
CA ARG A 374 -45.42 13.02 -22.51
C ARG A 374 -44.15 12.68 -21.73
N PHE A 375 -43.37 13.70 -21.33
CA PHE A 375 -42.16 13.48 -20.55
C PHE A 375 -42.50 12.97 -19.15
N ASN A 376 -41.72 12.01 -18.70
CA ASN A 376 -41.70 11.64 -17.30
C ASN A 376 -41.02 12.76 -16.48
N ALA A 377 -41.64 13.23 -15.42
CA ALA A 377 -41.14 14.35 -14.63
C ALA A 377 -39.73 14.04 -14.03
N VAL A 378 -39.55 12.82 -13.54
CA VAL A 378 -38.25 12.39 -12.97
C VAL A 378 -37.15 12.42 -14.05
N ALA A 379 -37.44 11.89 -15.24
CA ALA A 379 -36.49 11.89 -16.36
C ALA A 379 -36.15 13.32 -16.82
N ALA A 380 -37.12 14.22 -16.86
CA ALA A 380 -36.90 15.63 -17.20
C ALA A 380 -36.00 16.33 -16.17
N ASN A 381 -36.22 16.10 -14.88
CA ASN A 381 -35.39 16.61 -13.82
C ASN A 381 -33.96 16.05 -13.86
N ILE A 382 -33.80 14.76 -14.10
CA ILE A 382 -32.48 14.12 -14.25
C ILE A 382 -31.74 14.65 -15.50
N ALA A 383 -32.44 14.89 -16.60
CA ALA A 383 -31.84 15.40 -17.85
C ALA A 383 -31.16 16.77 -17.66
N SER A 384 -31.60 17.58 -16.69
CA SER A 384 -30.98 18.90 -16.40
C SER A 384 -29.55 18.80 -15.88
N PHE A 385 -29.13 17.64 -15.34
CA PHE A 385 -27.76 17.40 -14.88
C PHE A 385 -26.82 16.94 -15.99
N LEU A 386 -27.33 16.61 -17.20
CA LEU A 386 -26.50 16.31 -18.36
C LEU A 386 -25.95 17.62 -18.97
N PRO A 387 -24.65 17.79 -19.06
CA PRO A 387 -24.08 18.95 -19.75
C PRO A 387 -24.50 18.99 -21.23
N ASP A 388 -24.46 20.17 -21.80
CA ASP A 388 -24.62 20.32 -23.25
C ASP A 388 -23.31 19.98 -23.98
N PRO A 389 -23.39 19.50 -25.23
CA PRO A 389 -22.24 19.38 -26.10
C PRO A 389 -21.47 20.68 -26.21
N ASN A 390 -20.14 20.61 -26.19
CA ASN A 390 -19.23 21.76 -26.24
C ASN A 390 -18.12 21.63 -27.28
N THR A 391 -18.13 20.54 -28.05
CA THR A 391 -17.22 20.31 -29.17
C THR A 391 -18.00 19.84 -30.39
N GLN A 392 -17.42 20.02 -31.57
CA GLN A 392 -17.97 19.46 -32.79
C GLN A 392 -17.83 17.92 -32.74
N GLY A 393 -18.95 17.23 -32.80
CA GLY A 393 -18.96 15.77 -32.87
C GLY A 393 -18.55 15.24 -34.24
N SER A 394 -18.30 13.96 -34.31
CA SER A 394 -17.90 13.27 -35.54
C SER A 394 -18.99 12.32 -36.06
N GLY A 395 -19.05 12.17 -37.36
CA GLY A 395 -19.99 11.31 -38.04
C GLY A 395 -21.47 11.71 -37.88
N PHE A 396 -22.36 10.94 -38.43
CA PHE A 396 -23.81 11.19 -38.40
C PHE A 396 -24.42 11.04 -37.01
N VAL A 397 -23.78 10.28 -36.12
CA VAL A 397 -24.21 10.08 -34.74
C VAL A 397 -23.71 11.18 -33.79
N ASN A 398 -22.96 12.18 -34.32
CA ASN A 398 -22.39 13.27 -33.57
C ASN A 398 -21.54 12.79 -32.37
N ALA A 399 -20.69 11.76 -32.59
CA ALA A 399 -19.89 11.14 -31.56
C ALA A 399 -18.80 12.08 -31.03
N ASN A 400 -18.44 11.94 -29.73
CA ASN A 400 -17.43 12.77 -29.06
C ASN A 400 -17.69 14.29 -29.16
N ASN A 401 -18.95 14.67 -29.04
CA ASN A 401 -19.42 16.06 -29.09
C ASN A 401 -19.22 16.85 -27.78
N TRP A 402 -18.57 16.23 -26.80
CA TRP A 402 -18.30 16.86 -25.51
C TRP A 402 -16.90 16.50 -25.02
N ALA A 403 -16.22 17.48 -24.42
CA ALA A 403 -14.92 17.30 -23.78
C ALA A 403 -14.79 18.20 -22.55
N ARG A 404 -14.06 17.72 -21.55
CA ARG A 404 -13.69 18.47 -20.35
C ARG A 404 -12.38 17.94 -19.79
N THR A 405 -11.57 18.84 -19.21
CA THR A 405 -10.43 18.45 -18.38
C THR A 405 -10.70 18.83 -16.94
N ASP A 406 -10.50 17.90 -16.04
CA ASP A 406 -10.59 18.12 -14.59
C ASP A 406 -9.37 17.50 -13.89
N SER A 407 -9.22 17.69 -12.58
CA SER A 407 -8.03 17.27 -11.86
C SER A 407 -8.28 16.15 -10.86
N ASN A 408 -7.51 15.08 -10.97
CA ASN A 408 -7.27 14.13 -9.90
C ASN A 408 -6.36 14.78 -8.86
N LYS A 409 -6.75 14.81 -7.59
CA LYS A 409 -5.94 15.35 -6.50
C LYS A 409 -5.68 14.30 -5.45
N ILE A 410 -4.44 14.16 -5.04
CA ILE A 410 -4.03 13.23 -4.00
C ILE A 410 -3.08 13.95 -3.07
N ASP A 411 -3.43 13.96 -1.79
CA ASP A 411 -2.59 14.49 -0.73
C ASP A 411 -2.22 13.34 0.19
N LYS A 412 -0.93 13.03 0.30
CA LYS A 412 -0.46 11.97 1.18
C LYS A 412 0.37 12.56 2.30
N ASN A 413 0.11 12.12 3.51
CA ASN A 413 0.87 12.50 4.71
C ASN A 413 1.39 11.23 5.39
N THR A 414 2.70 11.11 5.52
CA THR A 414 3.34 9.97 6.18
C THR A 414 4.19 10.45 7.33
N TYR A 415 3.99 9.86 8.50
CA TYR A 415 4.74 10.16 9.73
C TYR A 415 5.26 8.86 10.32
N SER A 416 6.48 8.86 10.82
CA SER A 416 7.04 7.75 11.58
C SER A 416 7.91 8.26 12.71
N ILE A 417 7.80 7.62 13.86
CA ILE A 417 8.68 7.85 15.00
C ILE A 417 9.15 6.52 15.56
N ARG A 418 10.42 6.43 15.88
CA ARG A 418 11.07 5.30 16.52
C ARG A 418 11.83 5.77 17.75
N LEU A 419 11.77 5.00 18.82
CA LEU A 419 12.52 5.18 20.06
C LEU A 419 13.22 3.87 20.39
N ASP A 420 14.50 3.94 20.67
CA ASP A 420 15.33 2.83 21.11
C ASP A 420 15.90 3.17 22.50
N HIS A 421 15.74 2.25 23.46
CA HIS A 421 16.30 2.42 24.82
C HIS A 421 17.07 1.18 25.26
N ASN A 422 18.33 1.36 25.63
CA ASN A 422 19.17 0.32 26.22
C ASN A 422 19.18 0.52 27.73
N PHE A 423 18.47 -0.32 28.49
CA PHE A 423 18.51 -0.31 29.95
C PHE A 423 19.90 -0.65 30.48
N ASN A 424 20.52 -1.64 29.85
CA ASN A 424 21.90 -2.10 30.07
C ASN A 424 22.36 -2.93 28.86
N GLU A 425 23.53 -3.56 28.95
CA GLU A 425 24.09 -4.40 27.89
C GLU A 425 23.20 -5.62 27.53
N ASN A 426 22.33 -6.06 28.44
CA ASN A 426 21.50 -7.25 28.29
C ASN A 426 20.03 -6.95 27.97
N ASN A 427 19.56 -5.71 28.13
CA ASN A 427 18.16 -5.36 28.04
C ASN A 427 17.97 -4.14 27.13
N LYS A 428 17.16 -4.30 26.08
CA LYS A 428 16.85 -3.27 25.11
C LYS A 428 15.35 -3.25 24.83
N LEU A 429 14.78 -2.05 24.70
CA LEU A 429 13.40 -1.80 24.24
C LEU A 429 13.43 -0.94 22.98
N MET A 430 12.61 -1.29 22.02
CA MET A 430 12.32 -0.47 20.83
C MET A 430 10.81 -0.25 20.75
N GLY A 431 10.39 0.95 20.41
CA GLY A 431 9.03 1.31 20.09
C GLY A 431 8.97 2.08 18.78
N ARG A 432 8.03 1.74 17.90
CA ARG A 432 7.80 2.46 16.65
C ARG A 432 6.30 2.67 16.41
N TYR A 433 5.97 3.87 15.93
CA TYR A 433 4.67 4.22 15.41
C TYR A 433 4.82 4.82 14.02
N SER A 434 4.04 4.32 13.06
CA SER A 434 3.97 4.85 11.71
C SER A 434 2.52 5.09 11.33
N TYR A 435 2.25 6.22 10.70
CA TYR A 435 0.95 6.68 10.26
C TYR A 435 1.04 7.18 8.82
N ASP A 436 0.07 6.80 7.99
CA ASP A 436 -0.09 7.27 6.63
C ASP A 436 -1.57 7.60 6.40
N GLU A 437 -1.82 8.78 5.86
CA GLU A 437 -3.14 9.21 5.43
C GLU A 437 -3.07 9.71 3.99
N THR A 438 -4.01 9.26 3.17
CA THR A 438 -4.03 9.59 1.75
C THR A 438 -5.45 9.95 1.32
N PRO A 439 -5.87 11.22 1.47
CA PRO A 439 -7.03 11.76 0.79
C PRO A 439 -6.84 11.75 -0.73
N TRP A 440 -7.82 11.24 -1.43
CA TRP A 440 -7.86 11.19 -2.87
C TRP A 440 -9.18 11.74 -3.39
N LEU A 441 -9.13 12.88 -4.08
CA LEU A 441 -10.26 13.44 -4.81
C LEU A 441 -10.12 13.08 -6.28
N ARG A 442 -10.98 12.21 -6.75
CA ARG A 442 -11.00 11.81 -8.17
C ARG A 442 -11.61 12.91 -9.01
N ALA A 443 -11.10 13.08 -10.23
CA ALA A 443 -11.59 14.09 -11.18
C ALA A 443 -13.09 13.89 -11.47
N PRO A 444 -13.95 14.88 -11.16
CA PRO A 444 -15.37 14.80 -11.44
C PRO A 444 -15.64 15.07 -12.93
N GLY A 445 -16.21 14.07 -13.61
CA GLY A 445 -16.38 14.14 -15.08
C GLY A 445 -17.18 15.34 -15.58
N TYR A 446 -18.16 15.85 -14.81
CA TYR A 446 -18.99 17.00 -15.16
C TYR A 446 -18.77 18.22 -14.25
N GLY A 447 -17.69 18.20 -13.46
CA GLY A 447 -17.37 19.24 -12.48
C GLY A 447 -17.84 18.89 -11.07
N PRO A 448 -17.25 19.57 -10.06
CA PRO A 448 -17.48 19.26 -8.65
C PRO A 448 -18.90 19.65 -8.17
N ASP A 449 -19.52 20.60 -8.82
CA ASP A 449 -20.84 21.13 -8.41
C ASP A 449 -22.00 20.36 -9.02
N ASN A 450 -21.73 19.40 -9.91
CA ASN A 450 -22.78 18.59 -10.51
C ASN A 450 -22.94 17.26 -9.72
N PRO A 451 -24.02 17.08 -8.97
CA PRO A 451 -24.26 15.86 -8.17
C PRO A 451 -24.39 14.61 -9.04
N GLY A 452 -24.79 14.75 -10.30
CA GLY A 452 -24.82 13.67 -11.28
C GLY A 452 -23.46 13.37 -11.91
N SER A 453 -22.36 14.03 -11.48
CA SER A 453 -21.04 13.83 -12.04
C SER A 453 -20.54 12.40 -11.80
N PRO A 454 -20.31 11.63 -12.85
CA PRO A 454 -19.87 10.24 -12.68
C PRO A 454 -18.38 10.18 -12.32
N GLY A 455 -18.02 9.15 -11.52
CA GLY A 455 -16.64 8.85 -11.15
C GLY A 455 -16.05 9.70 -10.01
N ALA A 456 -16.67 10.81 -9.64
CA ALA A 456 -16.24 11.63 -8.53
C ALA A 456 -16.60 10.97 -7.19
N ALA A 457 -15.59 10.54 -6.46
CA ALA A 457 -15.74 9.95 -5.14
C ALA A 457 -14.55 10.33 -4.27
N PRO A 458 -14.73 11.25 -3.29
CA PRO A 458 -13.73 11.45 -2.26
C PRO A 458 -13.40 10.12 -1.57
N GLN A 459 -12.13 9.82 -1.48
CA GLN A 459 -11.63 8.57 -0.90
C GLN A 459 -10.49 8.88 0.05
N VAL A 460 -10.48 8.24 1.21
CA VAL A 460 -9.40 8.39 2.19
C VAL A 460 -8.91 7.01 2.59
N PHE A 461 -7.60 6.81 2.46
CA PHE A 461 -6.93 5.68 3.08
C PHE A 461 -6.22 6.14 4.33
N THR A 462 -6.40 5.41 5.40
CA THR A 462 -5.67 5.63 6.65
C THR A 462 -4.96 4.34 7.04
N ARG A 463 -3.67 4.45 7.36
CA ARG A 463 -2.82 3.32 7.72
C ARG A 463 -2.05 3.59 8.98
N ARG A 464 -1.93 2.58 9.81
CA ARG A 464 -1.17 2.62 11.07
C ARG A 464 -0.40 1.34 11.24
N ASN A 465 0.82 1.45 11.72
CA ASN A 465 1.60 0.30 12.16
C ASN A 465 2.38 0.70 13.42
N THR A 466 2.13 -0.03 14.49
CA THR A 466 2.77 0.16 15.79
C THR A 466 3.47 -1.11 16.17
N SER A 467 4.67 -1.02 16.67
CA SER A 467 5.44 -2.16 17.16
C SER A 467 6.20 -1.80 18.42
N PHE A 468 6.16 -2.70 19.39
CA PHE A 468 7.00 -2.68 20.59
C PHE A 468 7.81 -3.96 20.60
N GLU A 469 9.08 -3.83 20.85
CA GLU A 469 10.03 -4.94 20.85
C GLU A 469 10.94 -4.82 22.07
N TYR A 470 10.99 -5.89 22.86
CA TYR A 470 11.88 -5.99 24.00
C TYR A 470 12.87 -7.14 23.82
N ASN A 471 14.13 -6.88 23.96
CA ASN A 471 15.25 -7.81 23.80
C ASN A 471 15.94 -8.05 25.13
N LYS A 472 16.21 -9.32 25.48
CA LYS A 472 16.91 -9.69 26.72
C LYS A 472 17.93 -10.80 26.47
N ILE A 473 19.16 -10.62 26.88
CA ILE A 473 20.19 -11.64 26.97
C ILE A 473 20.03 -12.34 28.32
N LEU A 474 19.59 -13.60 28.32
CA LEU A 474 19.38 -14.41 29.50
C LEU A 474 20.69 -15.01 30.02
N SER A 475 21.54 -15.43 29.09
CA SER A 475 22.91 -15.84 29.31
C SER A 475 23.73 -15.57 28.04
N PRO A 476 25.06 -15.65 28.08
CA PRO A 476 25.89 -15.46 26.87
C PRO A 476 25.50 -16.32 25.67
N THR A 477 24.81 -17.45 25.93
CA THR A 477 24.37 -18.39 24.88
C THR A 477 22.87 -18.52 24.75
N PHE A 478 22.08 -17.75 25.52
CA PHE A 478 20.63 -17.85 25.50
C PHE A 478 19.98 -16.50 25.49
N LEU A 479 19.31 -16.29 24.48
CA LEU A 479 18.71 -15.01 24.18
C LEU A 479 17.19 -15.14 24.04
N SER A 480 16.42 -14.03 24.12
CA SER A 480 14.97 -13.98 24.10
C SER A 480 14.41 -12.65 23.57
N GLN A 481 13.30 -12.67 22.78
CA GLN A 481 12.64 -11.53 22.11
C GLN A 481 11.10 -11.59 22.16
N SER A 482 10.37 -10.47 22.67
CA SER A 482 8.92 -10.24 22.54
C SER A 482 8.64 -9.13 21.54
N ARG A 483 7.74 -9.38 20.70
CA ARG A 483 7.18 -8.33 19.87
C ARG A 483 5.67 -8.33 19.99
N ALA A 484 5.12 -7.16 20.29
CA ALA A 484 3.72 -6.88 20.20
C ALA A 484 3.51 -5.85 19.10
N SER A 485 2.60 -6.11 18.19
CA SER A 485 2.34 -5.18 17.09
C SER A 485 0.86 -5.06 16.76
N TYR A 486 0.53 -3.89 16.22
CA TYR A 486 -0.77 -3.57 15.68
C TYR A 486 -0.62 -2.90 14.32
N ALA A 487 -1.33 -3.41 13.33
CA ALA A 487 -1.40 -2.81 12.01
C ALA A 487 -2.87 -2.61 11.61
N ARG A 488 -3.18 -1.45 11.01
CA ARG A 488 -4.51 -1.13 10.49
C ARG A 488 -4.41 -0.48 9.12
N LEU A 489 -5.23 -0.97 8.19
CA LEU A 489 -5.56 -0.31 6.94
C LEU A 489 -7.05 -0.06 6.91
N SER A 490 -7.47 1.19 6.70
CA SER A 490 -8.86 1.53 6.41
C SER A 490 -8.97 2.31 5.10
N ASN A 491 -10.04 2.09 4.39
CA ASN A 491 -10.39 2.79 3.18
C ASN A 491 -11.85 3.21 3.26
N PHE A 492 -12.07 4.50 3.12
CA PHE A 492 -13.39 5.08 3.10
C PHE A 492 -13.56 5.89 1.82
N ARG A 493 -14.61 5.58 1.07
CA ARG A 493 -14.98 6.28 -0.17
C ARG A 493 -16.47 6.54 -0.17
N GLU A 494 -16.84 7.80 -0.37
CA GLU A 494 -18.22 8.23 -0.54
C GLU A 494 -18.49 8.74 -1.95
N PRO A 495 -19.70 8.57 -2.49
CA PRO A 495 -20.10 9.27 -3.71
C PRO A 495 -20.04 10.80 -3.53
N LEU A 496 -19.75 11.56 -4.58
CA LEU A 496 -19.73 13.03 -4.54
C LEU A 496 -21.03 13.63 -3.99
N ALA A 497 -22.14 12.98 -4.29
CA ALA A 497 -23.49 13.38 -3.88
C ALA A 497 -24.08 12.45 -2.82
N ALA A 498 -23.29 12.05 -1.81
CA ALA A 498 -23.73 11.09 -0.77
C ALA A 498 -25.02 11.52 -0.04
N ASN A 499 -25.25 12.83 0.08
CA ASN A 499 -26.42 13.40 0.75
C ASN A 499 -27.48 13.95 -0.24
N PHE A 500 -27.47 13.49 -1.48
CA PHE A 500 -28.41 13.96 -2.49
C PHE A 500 -29.84 13.56 -2.15
N GLN A 501 -30.76 14.56 -2.23
CA GLN A 501 -32.17 14.36 -1.91
C GLN A 501 -32.93 13.90 -3.16
N TRP A 502 -33.33 12.64 -3.21
CA TRP A 502 -34.05 12.04 -4.35
C TRP A 502 -35.41 12.66 -4.60
N GLU A 503 -36.00 13.26 -3.55
CA GLU A 503 -37.27 14.00 -3.63
C GLU A 503 -37.20 15.13 -4.63
N SER A 504 -36.05 15.77 -4.75
CA SER A 504 -35.83 16.87 -5.72
C SER A 504 -35.95 16.41 -7.17
N LEU A 505 -35.77 15.11 -7.42
CA LEU A 505 -35.96 14.50 -8.74
C LEU A 505 -37.42 14.14 -9.03
N GLY A 506 -38.28 14.14 -8.02
CA GLY A 506 -39.72 13.79 -8.17
C GLY A 506 -40.01 12.28 -8.16
N PHE A 507 -39.10 11.47 -7.61
CA PHE A 507 -39.40 10.05 -7.42
C PHE A 507 -40.51 9.82 -6.42
N PRO A 508 -41.35 8.78 -6.57
CA PRO A 508 -42.35 8.41 -5.59
C PRO A 508 -41.77 8.15 -4.19
N ASN A 509 -42.52 8.54 -3.14
CA ASN A 509 -42.05 8.44 -1.74
C ASN A 509 -41.57 7.05 -1.33
N GLY A 510 -42.16 5.97 -1.85
CA GLY A 510 -41.71 4.60 -1.57
C GLY A 510 -40.29 4.31 -2.09
N ILE A 511 -39.91 4.87 -3.24
CA ILE A 511 -38.56 4.74 -3.80
C ILE A 511 -37.58 5.64 -3.03
N THR A 512 -37.97 6.89 -2.76
CA THR A 512 -37.10 7.83 -2.03
C THR A 512 -36.79 7.35 -0.63
N ALA A 513 -37.77 6.81 0.10
CA ALA A 513 -37.57 6.23 1.42
C ALA A 513 -36.57 5.05 1.40
N ALA A 514 -36.65 4.18 0.40
CA ALA A 514 -35.70 3.07 0.23
C ALA A 514 -34.29 3.55 -0.11
N MET A 515 -34.14 4.66 -0.81
CA MET A 515 -32.84 5.23 -1.25
C MET A 515 -32.20 6.15 -0.23
N ARG A 516 -32.94 6.78 0.68
CA ARG A 516 -32.42 7.65 1.77
C ARG A 516 -31.34 6.98 2.61
N LEU A 517 -31.45 5.68 2.85
CA LEU A 517 -30.46 4.91 3.63
C LEU A 517 -29.14 4.66 2.88
N ARG A 518 -29.09 4.96 1.58
CA ARG A 518 -28.00 4.53 0.70
C ARG A 518 -27.22 5.67 0.08
N GLY A 519 -27.79 6.89 0.03
CA GLY A 519 -27.15 8.11 -0.48
C GLY A 519 -26.75 8.05 -1.98
N GLY A 520 -26.38 9.18 -2.52
CA GLY A 520 -25.85 9.30 -3.87
C GLY A 520 -26.88 9.62 -4.94
N PHE A 521 -26.41 10.18 -6.07
CA PHE A 521 -27.23 10.44 -7.26
C PHE A 521 -27.49 9.13 -8.02
N PRO A 522 -28.70 8.90 -8.58
CA PRO A 522 -29.00 7.68 -9.34
C PRO A 522 -28.04 7.51 -10.52
N SER A 523 -27.59 6.28 -10.75
CA SER A 523 -26.77 5.96 -11.89
C SER A 523 -27.64 5.76 -13.12
N ILE A 524 -27.42 6.54 -14.17
CA ILE A 524 -28.19 6.53 -15.39
C ILE A 524 -27.32 6.12 -16.56
N ASN A 525 -27.68 5.04 -17.24
CA ASN A 525 -27.07 4.56 -18.47
C ASN A 525 -28.06 4.73 -19.61
N ILE A 526 -27.65 5.39 -20.69
CA ILE A 526 -28.47 5.59 -21.89
C ILE A 526 -27.64 5.06 -23.07
N THR A 527 -28.11 4.01 -23.72
CA THR A 527 -27.42 3.42 -24.88
C THR A 527 -27.20 4.45 -25.99
N GLY A 528 -26.00 4.50 -26.53
CA GLY A 528 -25.59 5.47 -27.55
C GLY A 528 -24.96 6.75 -26.98
N PHE A 529 -25.04 6.95 -25.66
CA PHE A 529 -24.37 8.04 -24.97
C PHE A 529 -23.34 7.49 -24.00
N SER A 530 -22.16 8.08 -23.96
CA SER A 530 -21.04 7.55 -23.17
C SER A 530 -20.04 8.63 -22.84
N ARG A 531 -19.15 8.31 -21.91
CA ARG A 531 -18.01 9.11 -21.54
C ARG A 531 -16.80 8.21 -21.35
N SER A 532 -15.63 8.69 -21.73
CA SER A 532 -14.34 8.06 -21.50
C SER A 532 -13.39 9.02 -20.78
N ALA A 533 -12.37 8.49 -20.13
CA ALA A 533 -11.32 9.25 -19.49
C ALA A 533 -9.94 8.86 -20.06
N SER A 534 -9.03 9.83 -20.11
CA SER A 534 -7.68 9.65 -20.66
C SER A 534 -6.74 8.81 -19.79
N ILE A 535 -7.11 8.56 -18.54
CA ILE A 535 -6.28 7.82 -17.58
C ILE A 535 -7.01 6.54 -17.16
N PRO A 536 -6.33 5.38 -17.16
CA PRO A 536 -6.88 4.17 -16.56
C PRO A 536 -7.10 4.39 -15.05
N ASN A 537 -8.00 3.62 -14.45
CA ASN A 537 -8.36 3.67 -13.01
C ASN A 537 -9.15 4.92 -12.55
N VAL A 538 -9.55 5.82 -13.43
CA VAL A 538 -10.67 6.71 -13.13
C VAL A 538 -11.94 5.87 -13.19
N LEU A 539 -12.67 5.81 -12.08
CA LEU A 539 -13.96 5.10 -12.05
C LEU A 539 -14.91 5.76 -13.06
N ILE A 540 -15.11 5.08 -14.17
CA ILE A 540 -16.07 5.51 -15.17
C ILE A 540 -17.41 4.93 -14.70
N GLY A 541 -18.23 5.79 -14.09
CA GLY A 541 -19.62 5.49 -13.79
C GLY A 541 -20.49 5.44 -15.05
N GLY A 542 -21.80 5.34 -14.88
CA GLY A 542 -22.78 5.53 -15.94
C GLY A 542 -22.63 6.90 -16.64
N LEU A 543 -23.57 7.24 -17.49
CA LEU A 543 -23.65 8.57 -18.10
C LEU A 543 -23.82 9.65 -17.03
N LEU A 544 -24.63 9.38 -16.00
CA LEU A 544 -24.78 10.16 -14.78
C LEU A 544 -24.65 9.26 -13.55
N GLY A 545 -24.29 9.88 -12.41
CA GLY A 545 -24.27 9.26 -11.09
C GLY A 545 -22.96 8.53 -10.76
N SER A 546 -22.73 8.31 -9.48
CA SER A 546 -21.56 7.63 -8.93
C SER A 546 -21.94 6.26 -8.38
N GLN A 547 -21.12 5.27 -8.66
CA GLN A 547 -21.48 3.87 -8.51
C GLN A 547 -21.15 3.24 -7.16
N SER A 548 -20.21 3.74 -6.36
CA SER A 548 -19.83 2.95 -5.20
C SER A 548 -19.33 3.73 -4.01
N ALA A 549 -19.96 3.48 -2.87
CA ALA A 549 -19.35 3.70 -1.58
C ALA A 549 -18.55 2.47 -1.17
N ILE A 550 -17.41 2.67 -0.53
CA ILE A 550 -16.61 1.61 0.05
C ILE A 550 -16.22 2.03 1.46
N ALA A 551 -16.48 1.17 2.41
CA ALA A 551 -15.91 1.28 3.74
C ALA A 551 -15.32 -0.07 4.10
N PHE A 552 -13.99 -0.16 4.26
CA PHE A 552 -13.39 -1.34 4.83
C PHE A 552 -12.32 -0.99 5.85
N GLY A 553 -12.17 -1.87 6.82
CA GLY A 553 -11.10 -1.84 7.81
C GLY A 553 -10.47 -3.22 7.95
N MET A 554 -9.16 -3.26 7.97
CA MET A 554 -8.37 -4.45 8.29
C MET A 554 -7.55 -4.13 9.52
N ASP A 555 -7.74 -4.89 10.58
CA ASP A 555 -6.96 -4.82 11.80
C ASP A 555 -6.15 -6.10 11.96
N GLN A 556 -4.89 -5.97 12.32
CA GLN A 556 -4.02 -7.08 12.63
C GLN A 556 -3.32 -6.84 13.97
N TYR A 557 -3.51 -7.74 14.89
CA TYR A 557 -2.81 -7.79 16.17
C TYR A 557 -1.87 -8.99 16.12
N ALA A 558 -0.61 -8.80 16.49
CA ALA A 558 0.33 -9.91 16.53
C ALA A 558 1.15 -9.86 17.83
N LEU A 559 1.36 -11.05 18.37
CA LEU A 559 2.29 -11.32 19.47
C LEU A 559 3.27 -12.37 18.96
N GLN A 560 4.54 -12.11 19.03
CA GLN A 560 5.60 -13.01 18.60
C GLN A 560 6.56 -13.25 19.75
N GLN A 561 6.97 -14.50 19.93
CA GLN A 561 7.91 -14.94 20.93
C GLN A 561 8.94 -15.85 20.27
N ASN A 562 10.21 -15.47 20.29
CA ASN A 562 11.30 -16.24 19.70
C ASN A 562 12.42 -16.49 20.73
N PHE A 563 13.12 -17.59 20.65
CA PHE A 563 14.29 -17.95 21.45
C PHE A 563 15.41 -18.47 20.54
N THR A 564 16.69 -18.20 20.83
CA THR A 564 17.83 -18.89 20.24
C THR A 564 18.77 -19.37 21.34
N ARG A 565 19.19 -20.56 21.26
CA ARG A 565 20.22 -21.15 22.07
C ARG A 565 21.42 -21.45 21.19
N THR A 566 22.54 -20.80 21.48
CA THR A 566 23.80 -21.11 20.81
C THR A 566 24.56 -22.14 21.64
N LEU A 567 24.83 -23.27 21.05
CA LEU A 567 25.68 -24.35 21.57
C LEU A 567 26.96 -24.39 20.73
N THR A 568 27.92 -25.24 21.09
CA THR A 568 29.24 -25.29 20.42
C THR A 568 29.15 -25.42 18.90
N ARG A 569 28.26 -26.29 18.41
CA ARG A 569 28.06 -26.56 16.97
C ARG A 569 26.63 -26.39 16.50
N HIS A 570 25.72 -25.99 17.36
CA HIS A 570 24.31 -25.85 17.07
C HIS A 570 23.81 -24.46 17.44
N THR A 571 23.04 -23.85 16.57
CA THR A 571 22.26 -22.67 16.89
C THR A 571 20.79 -23.01 16.73
N VAL A 572 20.15 -23.28 17.86
CA VAL A 572 18.73 -23.68 17.90
C VAL A 572 17.88 -22.43 18.06
N LYS A 573 17.00 -22.16 17.13
CA LYS A 573 15.94 -21.14 17.19
C LYS A 573 14.60 -21.83 17.38
N PHE A 574 13.78 -21.33 18.29
CA PHE A 574 12.41 -21.81 18.48
C PHE A 574 11.51 -20.68 18.98
N GLY A 575 10.24 -20.80 18.72
CA GLY A 575 9.31 -19.77 19.13
C GLY A 575 7.92 -19.95 18.59
N GLY A 576 7.13 -18.89 18.68
CA GLY A 576 5.78 -18.91 18.19
C GLY A 576 5.21 -17.53 17.94
N GLU A 577 4.12 -17.55 17.21
CA GLU A 577 3.38 -16.36 16.85
C GLU A 577 1.88 -16.57 17.04
N TYR A 578 1.22 -15.56 17.56
CA TYR A 578 -0.23 -15.42 17.57
C TYR A 578 -0.61 -14.19 16.75
N ARG A 579 -1.48 -14.37 15.76
CA ARG A 579 -2.07 -13.23 15.02
C ARG A 579 -3.58 -13.30 15.04
N MET A 580 -4.22 -12.19 15.34
CA MET A 580 -5.64 -11.99 15.15
C MET A 580 -5.84 -10.95 14.04
N MET A 581 -6.46 -11.36 12.95
CA MET A 581 -6.75 -10.54 11.78
C MET A 581 -8.25 -10.34 11.67
N ARG A 582 -8.67 -9.09 11.59
CA ARG A 582 -10.07 -8.72 11.39
C ARG A 582 -10.22 -7.96 10.09
N PHE A 583 -11.24 -8.30 9.34
CA PHE A 583 -11.62 -7.60 8.13
C PHE A 583 -13.11 -7.27 8.21
N ALA A 584 -13.43 -5.99 8.22
CA ALA A 584 -14.79 -5.51 8.12
C ALA A 584 -14.94 -4.73 6.82
N THR A 585 -15.94 -5.05 6.03
CA THR A 585 -16.21 -4.36 4.78
C THR A 585 -17.68 -4.13 4.55
N THR A 586 -17.97 -2.98 3.98
CA THR A 586 -19.23 -2.66 3.36
C THR A 586 -18.90 -2.03 2.01
N GLN A 587 -19.21 -2.74 0.95
CA GLN A 587 -19.00 -2.24 -0.40
C GLN A 587 -20.33 -2.21 -1.11
N PHE A 588 -20.82 -1.02 -1.36
CA PHE A 588 -22.04 -0.81 -2.11
C PHE A 588 -21.66 -0.55 -3.58
N THR A 589 -21.83 -1.57 -4.41
CA THR A 589 -21.96 -1.39 -5.85
C THR A 589 -23.42 -1.07 -6.15
N ASP A 590 -23.69 -0.11 -7.02
CA ASP A 590 -25.03 0.27 -7.43
C ASP A 590 -25.96 0.71 -6.27
N GLN A 591 -25.38 1.31 -5.24
CA GLN A 591 -26.04 1.73 -4.02
C GLN A 591 -27.20 2.69 -4.28
N ALA A 592 -27.03 3.61 -5.24
CA ALA A 592 -27.99 4.64 -5.59
C ALA A 592 -28.91 4.22 -6.76
N ALA A 593 -29.19 2.94 -6.94
CA ALA A 593 -29.88 2.34 -8.08
C ALA A 593 -29.22 2.67 -9.44
N VAL A 594 -29.22 1.70 -10.33
CA VAL A 594 -28.79 1.86 -11.72
C VAL A 594 -29.99 1.70 -12.62
N PHE A 595 -30.24 2.70 -13.46
CA PHE A 595 -31.28 2.65 -14.48
C PHE A 595 -30.63 2.57 -15.85
N ASN A 596 -30.99 1.54 -16.60
CA ASN A 596 -30.49 1.30 -17.94
C ASN A 596 -31.58 1.56 -18.97
N PHE A 597 -31.35 2.52 -19.86
CA PHE A 597 -32.27 2.88 -20.92
C PHE A 597 -31.75 2.36 -22.26
N THR A 598 -32.60 1.62 -22.94
CA THR A 598 -32.36 1.03 -24.28
C THR A 598 -33.39 1.55 -25.28
N PRO A 599 -33.16 1.43 -26.58
CA PRO A 599 -34.13 1.88 -27.57
C PRO A 599 -35.40 1.01 -27.63
N ASN A 600 -35.48 -0.12 -26.94
CA ASN A 600 -36.51 -1.16 -27.10
C ASN A 600 -37.95 -0.63 -27.01
N PHE A 601 -38.22 0.33 -26.12
CA PHE A 601 -39.56 0.90 -25.96
C PHE A 601 -39.98 1.82 -27.11
N THR A 602 -39.02 2.35 -27.84
CA THR A 602 -39.27 3.28 -28.97
C THR A 602 -38.80 2.71 -30.30
N GLN A 603 -38.42 1.43 -30.37
CA GLN A 603 -37.86 0.74 -31.51
C GLN A 603 -38.93 -0.03 -32.28
N GLY A 604 -39.01 0.20 -33.62
CA GLY A 604 -39.82 -0.55 -34.56
C GLY A 604 -41.34 -0.32 -34.49
N ALA A 605 -41.99 -0.49 -35.58
CA ALA A 605 -43.44 -0.49 -35.68
C ALA A 605 -44.05 -1.71 -34.92
N ASN A 606 -43.38 -2.85 -35.00
CA ASN A 606 -43.76 -4.06 -34.26
C ASN A 606 -42.79 -4.25 -33.07
N PRO A 607 -43.28 -4.17 -31.81
CA PRO A 607 -42.41 -4.33 -30.66
C PRO A 607 -41.79 -5.72 -30.51
N SER A 608 -42.43 -6.76 -31.07
CA SER A 608 -41.91 -8.13 -31.04
C SER A 608 -40.90 -8.41 -32.18
N ARG A 609 -40.76 -7.51 -33.13
CA ARG A 609 -39.79 -7.58 -34.25
C ARG A 609 -39.13 -6.22 -34.45
N PRO A 610 -38.25 -5.83 -33.55
CA PRO A 610 -37.57 -4.53 -33.63
C PRO A 610 -36.69 -4.46 -34.89
N THR A 611 -36.72 -3.34 -35.57
CA THR A 611 -35.84 -3.05 -36.71
C THR A 611 -34.62 -2.30 -36.23
N GLY A 612 -33.42 -2.77 -36.57
CA GLY A 612 -32.14 -2.31 -36.00
C GLY A 612 -31.78 -0.81 -36.17
N ASN A 613 -32.47 -0.10 -37.05
CA ASN A 613 -32.22 1.33 -37.33
C ASN A 613 -33.33 2.24 -36.81
N THR A 614 -34.07 1.82 -35.78
CA THR A 614 -35.18 2.58 -35.19
C THR A 614 -35.06 2.59 -33.68
N GLY A 615 -35.72 3.56 -33.06
CA GLY A 615 -35.72 3.75 -31.59
C GLY A 615 -34.47 4.45 -31.10
N VAL A 616 -34.66 5.28 -30.07
CA VAL A 616 -33.60 6.04 -29.40
C VAL A 616 -33.70 5.82 -27.90
N ALA A 617 -32.63 5.40 -27.27
CA ALA A 617 -32.63 5.13 -25.84
C ALA A 617 -32.94 6.38 -25.00
N LEU A 618 -32.51 7.58 -25.46
CA LEU A 618 -32.87 8.84 -24.82
C LEU A 618 -34.37 9.11 -24.89
N ALA A 619 -35.04 8.72 -25.96
CA ALA A 619 -36.50 8.79 -26.05
C ALA A 619 -37.19 7.90 -25.01
N SER A 620 -36.70 6.65 -24.82
CA SER A 620 -37.16 5.77 -23.73
C SER A 620 -36.90 6.39 -22.36
N PHE A 621 -35.76 7.06 -22.17
CA PHE A 621 -35.43 7.77 -20.93
C PHE A 621 -36.42 8.94 -20.67
N LEU A 622 -36.65 9.81 -21.64
CA LEU A 622 -37.57 10.94 -21.51
C LEU A 622 -39.00 10.46 -21.22
N LEU A 623 -39.40 9.32 -21.71
CA LEU A 623 -40.69 8.68 -21.42
C LEU A 623 -40.73 7.95 -20.06
N GLY A 624 -39.59 7.85 -19.34
CA GLY A 624 -39.51 7.15 -18.06
C GLY A 624 -39.61 5.63 -18.17
N LEU A 625 -39.17 5.05 -19.27
CA LEU A 625 -39.27 3.60 -19.58
C LEU A 625 -37.88 2.95 -19.56
N PRO A 626 -37.33 2.59 -18.38
CA PRO A 626 -36.08 1.87 -18.30
C PRO A 626 -36.20 0.44 -18.82
N GLY A 627 -35.21 -0.03 -19.57
CA GLY A 627 -35.09 -1.42 -19.98
C GLY A 627 -34.70 -2.36 -18.84
N GLY A 628 -34.17 -1.81 -17.76
CA GLY A 628 -33.86 -2.49 -16.51
C GLY A 628 -33.44 -1.51 -15.43
N ALA A 629 -33.73 -1.87 -14.19
CA ALA A 629 -33.26 -1.15 -13.01
C ALA A 629 -32.68 -2.16 -12.00
N THR A 630 -31.57 -1.83 -11.40
CA THR A 630 -30.88 -2.68 -10.42
C THR A 630 -30.56 -1.90 -9.17
N VAL A 631 -30.85 -2.48 -8.02
CA VAL A 631 -30.37 -2.05 -6.71
C VAL A 631 -29.69 -3.25 -6.08
N THR A 632 -28.42 -3.12 -5.76
CA THR A 632 -27.68 -4.22 -5.16
C THR A 632 -27.57 -3.99 -3.65
N PRO A 633 -28.30 -4.73 -2.80
CA PRO A 633 -28.08 -4.71 -1.38
C PRO A 633 -26.73 -5.36 -1.07
N SER A 634 -25.88 -4.67 -0.36
CA SER A 634 -24.59 -5.22 0.09
C SER A 634 -24.59 -5.25 1.62
N PRO A 635 -24.68 -6.43 2.23
CA PRO A 635 -24.60 -6.54 3.68
C PRO A 635 -23.19 -6.18 4.14
N ALA A 636 -23.08 -5.62 5.34
CA ALA A 636 -21.80 -5.49 6.01
C ALA A 636 -21.25 -6.89 6.32
N LEU A 637 -20.00 -7.12 5.97
CA LEU A 637 -19.28 -8.36 6.26
C LEU A 637 -18.22 -8.09 7.30
N ALA A 638 -18.18 -8.87 8.36
CA ALA A 638 -17.12 -8.86 9.36
C ALA A 638 -16.52 -10.26 9.48
N LEU A 639 -15.25 -10.39 9.21
CA LEU A 639 -14.50 -11.63 9.29
C LEU A 639 -13.40 -11.51 10.34
N GLN A 640 -13.14 -12.60 11.04
CA GLN A 640 -12.00 -12.74 11.93
C GLN A 640 -11.27 -14.03 11.59
N ASN A 641 -9.96 -13.94 11.49
CA ASN A 641 -9.06 -15.09 11.35
C ASN A 641 -8.05 -15.04 12.48
N ILE A 642 -7.79 -16.19 13.09
CA ILE A 642 -6.78 -16.37 14.13
C ILE A 642 -5.74 -17.33 13.58
N TYR A 643 -4.48 -16.92 13.66
CA TYR A 643 -3.33 -17.70 13.23
C TYR A 643 -2.45 -18.00 14.45
N TYR A 644 -2.06 -19.26 14.59
CA TYR A 644 -1.06 -19.73 15.54
C TYR A 644 0.06 -20.38 14.75
N GLY A 645 1.29 -19.98 15.03
CA GLY A 645 2.49 -20.59 14.48
C GLY A 645 3.45 -20.96 15.60
N ALA A 646 4.06 -22.11 15.51
CA ALA A 646 5.21 -22.49 16.33
C ALA A 646 6.28 -23.06 15.42
N TYR A 647 7.55 -22.85 15.75
CA TYR A 647 8.66 -23.31 14.95
C TYR A 647 9.84 -23.75 15.81
N LEU A 648 10.65 -24.63 15.23
CA LEU A 648 11.95 -25.05 15.71
C LEU A 648 12.89 -25.14 14.50
N GLN A 649 14.05 -24.52 14.60
CA GLN A 649 15.10 -24.56 13.58
C GLN A 649 16.45 -24.77 14.24
N ASP A 650 17.27 -25.65 13.68
CA ASP A 650 18.67 -25.83 14.09
C ASP A 650 19.59 -25.50 12.92
N ALA A 651 20.59 -24.70 13.16
CA ALA A 651 21.72 -24.50 12.26
C ALA A 651 22.91 -25.28 12.83
N TRP A 652 23.17 -26.45 12.26
CA TRP A 652 24.22 -27.36 12.71
C TRP A 652 25.52 -27.15 11.92
N LYS A 653 26.54 -26.72 12.61
CA LYS A 653 27.88 -26.55 12.09
C LYS A 653 28.63 -27.89 12.09
N VAL A 654 28.49 -28.62 11.00
CA VAL A 654 29.13 -29.93 10.81
C VAL A 654 30.65 -29.81 10.77
N SER A 655 31.15 -28.77 10.08
CA SER A 655 32.57 -28.43 9.97
C SER A 655 32.78 -26.90 9.88
N PRO A 656 34.01 -26.38 9.97
CA PRO A 656 34.28 -24.95 9.76
C PRO A 656 33.83 -24.41 8.39
N LYS A 657 33.56 -25.29 7.42
CA LYS A 657 33.17 -24.94 6.05
C LYS A 657 31.76 -25.38 5.66
N LEU A 658 31.03 -26.07 6.55
CA LEU A 658 29.70 -26.63 6.25
C LEU A 658 28.77 -26.42 7.43
N THR A 659 27.70 -25.68 7.20
CA THR A 659 26.53 -25.54 8.10
C THR A 659 25.29 -26.11 7.41
N LEU A 660 24.54 -26.94 8.13
CA LEU A 660 23.27 -27.55 7.69
C LEU A 660 22.10 -26.95 8.44
#